data_d8ef281dabeb58fba9adb4080879d098
#
_entry.id   d8ef281dabeb58fba9adb4080879d098
#
_cell.length_a   1.000
_cell.length_b   1.000
_cell.length_c   1.000
_cell.angle_alpha   90.00
_cell.angle_beta   90.00
_cell.angle_gamma   90.00
#
_symmetry.space_group_name_H-M   'P 1'
#
loop_
_entity.id
_entity.type
_entity.pdbx_description
1 polymer ?
#
loop_
_entity_poly.entity_id
_entity_poly.type
_entity_poly.pdbx_seq_one_letter_code
_entity_poly.pdbx_strand_id
1 'polypeptide(L)'
;MKKYFLTLVAALVCCTSAWAVMASPEPFEFTKPDGTKVMARMYGDEFHSYIESLDGELLQGRRDAEALSEAAQIRSIRRAAQGAGDLSFPRFGSPRSLVLLVGFSDLDFEQTLQNFQDLLMKSGYNHNGATGSCRDYYIASSDSLFQPQFDCFGPYKLSQKMEYYGANIGTSNSAHANEMVAEACQMAHDKGVNFKDYDTNNDGVLDNVFVFYAGHNEAEGGGEKTIWPHQSNISYMNIRLDGVLLASYACTSEYKGSAGNTRCGVGTFCHEFGHVIGQPDFYDTKYNYYTVGNWDIMCQGSYNNGGNTPPTFSAYERMFEGWLTPKQLVLPGQYTLTDIPFKKEAYLIAANTHNLNGSSPNPTEFFMLDYRSGANGWDAYLPGQGMIVWHIDDSASAWRNNTPNNGPTLMRMHMEEANGIGWKKRSNYDDGRASDVYPGTNNVTTFSPVLHNGTQLQQPIFNIKEAGNVINFTYMSEGGSTLRADKESIELTTTMSDKKKVVDWQPESFELLGTGMDPEAAISLSCSANTFFLYAGDSCPELSSDAWKNTIELTPKSDSTIEQLVWVNFHPTKKNCSDTKATLLISAQTASISMPLLGHSPRPTYVYAPTTLKAQQITPSSFTARWKKVDDAEMYYLTVYQMNEGTTDYVQSFEDFNDFAKIREHGWESNTNLITTSAKADGSRALYFKNLGDQVTTETYPSAVSKISFWYNAFTSPIDTIGVMEIEVYDGSDWMLLDRILMSNQSKQCTANYDFDEALNYRAFRFTWLDNGGSGIAFDAFTATTSQEIKYLYKGRELAIEPSAGGSTFSYVLTGLQSESTYYYQVQCTDLDKGCEEHLTDLSAPVKVTTIKGTSEDGKHLAVGYDAINYNPAQHAIYLTEAKDGDYLYFFDNAGGLVYQIPVVENVLIYPLGVARFEKGKIYMVQQAVNGKLGRKNKWIKFVY
;
A
#
# COMPACT_ATOMS: atom_id res chain seq x y z
N MET A 1 -31.69 32.05 -23.13
CA MET A 1 -31.20 30.93 -22.26
C MET A 1 -30.47 29.92 -23.12
N LYS A 2 -29.37 30.31 -23.80
CA LYS A 2 -28.47 29.37 -24.55
C LYS A 2 -27.07 30.00 -24.74
N LYS A 3 -26.56 30.75 -23.76
CA LYS A 3 -25.22 31.38 -23.82
C LYS A 3 -24.41 31.27 -22.51
N TYR A 4 -24.84 30.47 -21.55
CA TYR A 4 -24.11 30.25 -20.26
C TYR A 4 -23.72 28.82 -20.02
N PHE A 5 -23.73 27.92 -21.04
CA PHE A 5 -23.40 26.49 -20.87
C PHE A 5 -22.08 26.13 -21.51
N LEU A 6 -21.31 27.08 -22.03
CA LEU A 6 -20.01 26.81 -22.67
C LEU A 6 -18.80 27.42 -21.95
N THR A 7 -19.00 27.99 -20.78
CA THR A 7 -17.90 28.59 -19.98
C THR A 7 -17.59 27.81 -18.68
N LEU A 8 -18.25 26.66 -18.42
CA LEU A 8 -18.04 25.84 -17.22
C LEU A 8 -17.24 24.57 -17.51
N VAL A 9 -16.78 24.35 -18.72
CA VAL A 9 -15.99 23.16 -19.12
C VAL A 9 -14.51 23.48 -19.31
N ALA A 10 -14.11 24.75 -19.24
CA ALA A 10 -12.72 25.17 -19.44
C ALA A 10 -11.95 25.48 -18.14
N ALA A 11 -12.53 25.20 -16.96
CA ALA A 11 -11.87 25.45 -15.66
C ALA A 11 -11.57 24.13 -14.89
N LEU A 12 -11.58 22.99 -15.57
CA LEU A 12 -11.28 21.69 -14.96
C LEU A 12 -9.94 21.14 -15.46
N VAL A 13 -8.92 22.01 -15.58
CA VAL A 13 -7.59 21.55 -15.98
C VAL A 13 -6.58 22.12 -15.00
N CYS A 14 -5.79 21.21 -14.43
CA CYS A 14 -4.53 21.42 -13.72
C CYS A 14 -4.63 21.77 -12.24
N CYS A 15 -4.92 20.77 -11.43
CA CYS A 15 -4.53 20.82 -10.01
C CYS A 15 -3.58 19.66 -9.75
N THR A 16 -2.27 19.93 -9.63
CA THR A 16 -1.26 19.01 -9.18
C THR A 16 -1.22 18.98 -7.66
N SER A 17 -0.89 17.87 -7.05
CA SER A 17 -0.59 17.84 -5.63
C SER A 17 0.71 18.60 -5.36
N ALA A 18 0.69 19.40 -4.33
CA ALA A 18 1.85 20.04 -3.78
C ALA A 18 2.02 19.60 -2.32
N TRP A 19 3.23 19.44 -1.87
CA TRP A 19 3.65 19.29 -0.49
C TRP A 19 4.41 20.56 -0.14
N ALA A 20 4.12 21.19 0.99
CA ALA A 20 4.68 22.49 1.27
C ALA A 20 4.89 22.71 2.75
N VAL A 21 5.87 23.58 3.03
CA VAL A 21 6.11 24.07 4.38
C VAL A 21 4.85 24.72 4.94
N MET A 22 4.56 24.47 6.21
CA MET A 22 3.52 25.20 6.93
C MET A 22 3.85 26.70 7.03
N ALA A 23 2.83 27.52 7.30
CA ALA A 23 3.02 28.94 7.53
C ALA A 23 4.05 29.20 8.64
N SER A 24 4.89 30.22 8.45
CA SER A 24 5.88 30.63 9.45
C SER A 24 5.21 30.97 10.79
N PRO A 25 5.74 30.49 11.92
CA PRO A 25 5.25 30.86 13.25
C PRO A 25 5.61 32.31 13.62
N GLU A 26 6.49 32.96 12.88
CA GLU A 26 6.95 34.31 13.20
C GLU A 26 5.86 35.36 12.94
N PRO A 27 5.53 36.25 13.91
CA PRO A 27 4.60 37.33 13.67
C PRO A 27 5.13 38.36 12.67
N PHE A 28 4.23 38.91 11.83
CA PHE A 28 4.53 39.96 10.90
C PHE A 28 3.55 41.13 10.99
N GLU A 29 3.89 42.31 10.49
CA GLU A 29 3.02 43.49 10.47
C GLU A 29 2.00 43.38 9.31
N PHE A 30 0.73 43.24 9.65
CA PHE A 30 -0.40 43.22 8.71
C PHE A 30 -1.11 44.58 8.67
N THR A 31 -1.41 45.05 7.47
CA THR A 31 -2.17 46.31 7.28
C THR A 31 -3.62 45.97 6.95
N LYS A 32 -4.54 46.32 7.85
CA LYS A 32 -5.99 46.18 7.64
C LYS A 32 -6.48 47.05 6.50
N PRO A 33 -7.66 46.76 5.91
CA PRO A 33 -8.25 47.58 4.83
C PRO A 33 -8.47 49.07 5.17
N ASP A 34 -8.58 49.40 6.43
CA ASP A 34 -8.69 50.75 6.93
C ASP A 34 -7.36 51.50 7.11
N GLY A 35 -6.22 50.83 6.80
CA GLY A 35 -4.86 51.34 6.96
C GLY A 35 -4.25 51.11 8.34
N THR A 36 -4.96 50.52 9.29
CA THR A 36 -4.43 50.19 10.61
C THR A 36 -3.41 49.03 10.51
N LYS A 37 -2.26 49.18 11.17
CA LYS A 37 -1.25 48.16 11.25
C LYS A 37 -1.37 47.36 12.54
N VAL A 38 -1.36 46.06 12.45
CA VAL A 38 -1.43 45.11 13.57
C VAL A 38 -0.40 44.03 13.43
N MET A 39 0.09 43.47 14.53
CA MET A 39 0.93 42.27 14.48
C MET A 39 0.02 41.07 14.30
N ALA A 40 0.35 40.23 13.34
CA ALA A 40 -0.46 39.07 12.93
C ALA A 40 0.44 37.86 12.69
N ARG A 41 -0.16 36.67 12.60
CA ARG A 41 0.46 35.43 12.14
C ARG A 41 -0.30 34.85 10.96
N MET A 42 0.42 34.28 10.03
CA MET A 42 -0.12 33.39 9.01
C MET A 42 -0.33 32.00 9.63
N TYR A 43 -1.40 31.36 9.23
CA TYR A 43 -1.75 29.99 9.60
C TYR A 43 -2.10 29.23 8.36
N GLY A 44 -1.73 27.94 8.30
CA GLY A 44 -2.11 27.08 7.19
C GLY A 44 -0.96 26.58 6.34
N ASP A 45 -1.31 26.10 5.17
CA ASP A 45 -0.42 25.56 4.14
C ASP A 45 -0.87 26.05 2.75
N GLU A 46 -0.28 25.51 1.69
CA GLU A 46 -0.59 25.82 0.29
C GLU A 46 -2.03 25.50 -0.13
N PHE A 47 -2.78 24.72 0.67
CA PHE A 47 -4.16 24.37 0.38
C PHE A 47 -5.16 25.23 1.14
N HIS A 48 -4.77 25.75 2.31
CA HIS A 48 -5.63 26.54 3.15
C HIS A 48 -4.84 27.41 4.09
N SER A 49 -4.95 28.73 3.93
CA SER A 49 -4.28 29.70 4.78
C SER A 49 -5.24 30.79 5.28
N TYR A 50 -4.92 31.34 6.46
CA TYR A 50 -5.62 32.51 7.01
C TYR A 50 -4.68 33.35 7.89
N ILE A 51 -5.03 34.60 8.11
CA ILE A 51 -4.24 35.54 8.94
C ILE A 51 -5.06 35.93 10.17
N GLU A 52 -4.43 35.84 11.33
CA GLU A 52 -5.03 36.17 12.62
C GLU A 52 -4.12 37.13 13.39
N SER A 53 -4.70 38.10 14.08
CA SER A 53 -3.93 38.96 14.98
C SER A 53 -3.41 38.17 16.21
N LEU A 54 -2.41 38.70 16.91
CA LEU A 54 -1.87 38.02 18.09
C LEU A 54 -2.87 37.86 19.25
N ASP A 55 -3.97 38.60 19.23
CA ASP A 55 -5.07 38.52 20.18
C ASP A 55 -6.27 37.70 19.65
N GLY A 56 -6.16 37.06 18.50
CA GLY A 56 -7.09 36.06 18.01
C GLY A 56 -8.20 36.58 17.10
N GLU A 57 -8.09 37.83 16.57
CA GLU A 57 -8.99 38.37 15.57
C GLU A 57 -8.64 37.81 14.17
N LEU A 58 -9.58 37.18 13.48
CA LEU A 58 -9.42 36.76 12.09
C LEU A 58 -9.33 38.00 11.19
N LEU A 59 -8.21 38.21 10.53
CA LEU A 59 -7.91 39.37 9.70
C LEU A 59 -8.13 39.10 8.21
N GLN A 60 -7.83 37.90 7.77
CA GLN A 60 -7.95 37.45 6.37
C GLN A 60 -8.14 35.93 6.30
N GLY A 61 -8.84 35.48 5.24
CA GLY A 61 -9.10 34.05 5.02
C GLY A 61 -10.28 33.50 5.82
N ARG A 62 -10.39 32.18 5.90
CA ARG A 62 -11.47 31.46 6.62
C ARG A 62 -10.84 30.37 7.52
N ARG A 63 -11.37 30.21 8.73
CA ARG A 63 -10.93 29.16 9.68
C ARG A 63 -12.06 28.23 10.14
N ASP A 64 -13.19 28.23 9.40
CA ASP A 64 -14.32 27.37 9.74
C ASP A 64 -14.14 25.94 9.20
N ALA A 65 -14.95 25.02 9.75
CA ALA A 65 -14.88 23.60 9.41
C ALA A 65 -15.16 23.32 7.92
N GLU A 66 -15.94 24.21 7.25
CA GLU A 66 -16.23 24.08 5.83
C GLU A 66 -14.98 24.36 4.99
N ALA A 67 -14.22 25.43 5.31
CA ALA A 67 -12.97 25.74 4.65
C ALA A 67 -11.91 24.64 4.81
N LEU A 68 -11.80 24.06 6.01
CA LEU A 68 -10.91 22.93 6.28
C LEU A 68 -11.34 21.67 5.51
N SER A 69 -12.65 21.44 5.36
CA SER A 69 -13.18 20.34 4.55
C SER A 69 -12.92 20.55 3.06
N GLU A 70 -13.08 21.78 2.55
CA GLU A 70 -12.75 22.16 1.16
C GLU A 70 -11.26 21.91 0.88
N ALA A 71 -10.36 22.33 1.79
CA ALA A 71 -8.93 22.11 1.67
C ALA A 71 -8.58 20.60 1.65
N ALA A 72 -9.21 19.80 2.52
CA ALA A 72 -9.02 18.36 2.54
C ALA A 72 -9.47 17.68 1.23
N GLN A 73 -10.59 18.14 0.66
CA GLN A 73 -11.09 17.64 -0.62
C GLN A 73 -10.13 18.00 -1.77
N ILE A 74 -9.60 19.24 -1.79
CA ILE A 74 -8.63 19.66 -2.81
C ILE A 74 -7.35 18.85 -2.71
N ARG A 75 -6.83 18.61 -1.49
CA ARG A 75 -5.67 17.71 -1.27
C ARG A 75 -5.94 16.32 -1.86
N SER A 76 -7.10 15.74 -1.59
CA SER A 76 -7.50 14.43 -2.11
C SER A 76 -7.53 14.40 -3.63
N ILE A 77 -8.16 15.37 -4.28
CA ILE A 77 -8.26 15.47 -5.74
C ILE A 77 -6.86 15.64 -6.37
N ARG A 78 -6.03 16.50 -5.80
CA ARG A 78 -4.68 16.74 -6.33
C ARG A 78 -3.76 15.53 -6.19
N ARG A 79 -3.90 14.75 -5.09
CA ARG A 79 -3.14 13.51 -4.88
C ARG A 79 -3.56 12.39 -5.82
N ALA A 80 -4.83 12.27 -6.13
CA ALA A 80 -5.32 11.31 -7.13
C ALA A 80 -4.78 11.58 -8.55
N ALA A 81 -4.40 12.82 -8.84
CA ALA A 81 -3.79 13.21 -10.11
C ALA A 81 -2.28 12.96 -10.17
N GLN A 82 -1.61 12.75 -9.03
CA GLN A 82 -0.26 12.19 -9.00
C GLN A 82 -0.38 10.69 -9.18
N GLY A 83 -0.18 10.18 -10.38
CA GLY A 83 0.17 8.77 -10.54
C GLY A 83 1.28 8.44 -9.53
N ALA A 84 1.29 7.22 -8.99
CA ALA A 84 2.36 6.72 -8.13
C ALA A 84 3.69 6.73 -8.89
N GLY A 85 4.20 7.92 -9.16
CA GLY A 85 5.57 8.15 -9.58
C GLY A 85 6.42 7.81 -8.39
N ASP A 86 7.20 6.78 -8.52
CA ASP A 86 8.31 6.49 -7.66
C ASP A 86 9.05 7.82 -7.41
N LEU A 87 9.11 8.27 -6.16
CA LEU A 87 9.94 9.41 -5.77
C LEU A 87 11.39 8.94 -5.87
N SER A 88 11.91 8.95 -7.08
CA SER A 88 13.12 8.23 -7.45
C SER A 88 14.39 9.06 -7.30
N PHE A 89 14.35 10.20 -6.59
CA PHE A 89 15.58 10.92 -6.30
C PHE A 89 16.51 10.01 -5.47
N PRO A 90 17.76 9.77 -5.94
CA PRO A 90 18.67 8.86 -5.25
C PRO A 90 19.01 9.37 -3.83
N ARG A 91 18.86 8.51 -2.83
CA ARG A 91 19.05 8.84 -1.41
C ARG A 91 20.45 8.53 -0.87
N PHE A 92 21.35 8.07 -1.74
CA PHE A 92 22.74 7.72 -1.40
C PHE A 92 23.73 8.30 -2.38
N GLY A 93 24.98 8.48 -1.92
CA GLY A 93 26.06 8.97 -2.75
C GLY A 93 26.00 10.48 -3.00
N SER A 94 26.32 10.91 -4.20
CA SER A 94 26.39 12.32 -4.57
C SER A 94 25.56 12.63 -5.83
N PRO A 95 24.23 12.41 -5.78
CA PRO A 95 23.37 12.69 -6.92
C PRO A 95 23.33 14.20 -7.21
N ARG A 96 23.11 14.54 -8.49
CA ARG A 96 22.97 15.92 -8.93
C ARG A 96 21.51 16.34 -8.95
N SER A 97 21.23 17.56 -8.49
CA SER A 97 19.91 18.19 -8.56
C SER A 97 20.01 19.56 -9.22
N LEU A 98 19.11 19.85 -10.14
CA LEU A 98 19.05 21.11 -10.85
C LEU A 98 18.39 22.18 -9.98
N VAL A 99 19.04 23.35 -9.86
CA VAL A 99 18.50 24.52 -9.16
C VAL A 99 18.47 25.72 -10.09
N LEU A 100 17.34 26.40 -10.18
CA LEU A 100 17.12 27.57 -11.06
C LEU A 100 16.73 28.78 -10.24
N LEU A 101 17.37 29.92 -10.53
CA LEU A 101 16.98 31.23 -9.98
C LEU A 101 16.12 31.94 -11.01
N VAL A 102 14.96 32.49 -10.59
CA VAL A 102 14.03 33.18 -11.49
C VAL A 102 13.58 34.54 -10.93
N GLY A 103 13.55 35.55 -11.79
CA GLY A 103 12.84 36.80 -11.58
C GLY A 103 11.58 36.86 -12.44
N PHE A 104 10.69 37.79 -12.16
CA PHE A 104 9.42 37.99 -12.87
C PHE A 104 9.51 39.24 -13.76
N SER A 105 8.55 39.42 -14.68
CA SER A 105 8.57 40.58 -15.55
C SER A 105 8.52 41.94 -14.79
N ASP A 106 7.96 41.94 -13.58
CA ASP A 106 7.80 43.11 -12.69
C ASP A 106 8.70 43.03 -11.44
N LEU A 107 9.46 41.97 -11.21
CA LEU A 107 10.32 41.79 -10.04
C LEU A 107 11.62 41.06 -10.43
N ASP A 108 12.74 41.77 -10.31
CA ASP A 108 14.05 41.15 -10.59
C ASP A 108 14.55 40.32 -9.41
N PHE A 109 15.29 39.28 -9.69
CA PHE A 109 16.05 38.53 -8.70
C PHE A 109 17.30 39.37 -8.33
N GLU A 110 17.38 39.84 -7.09
CA GLU A 110 18.37 40.82 -6.67
C GLU A 110 19.67 40.20 -6.19
N GLN A 111 19.58 39.01 -5.56
CA GLN A 111 20.75 38.32 -5.04
C GLN A 111 21.62 37.75 -6.21
N THR A 112 22.92 37.64 -5.97
CA THR A 112 23.82 37.09 -6.99
C THR A 112 23.72 35.55 -7.05
N LEU A 113 24.01 35.00 -8.24
CA LEU A 113 24.11 33.54 -8.42
C LEU A 113 25.09 32.93 -7.40
N GLN A 114 26.25 33.57 -7.15
CA GLN A 114 27.23 33.08 -6.18
C GLN A 114 26.67 33.00 -4.75
N ASN A 115 25.78 33.90 -4.36
CA ASN A 115 25.15 33.87 -3.05
C ASN A 115 24.30 32.60 -2.85
N PHE A 116 23.65 32.13 -3.89
CA PHE A 116 22.85 30.91 -3.85
C PHE A 116 23.70 29.65 -4.03
N GLN A 117 24.74 29.69 -4.86
CA GLN A 117 25.74 28.62 -4.91
C GLN A 117 26.41 28.42 -3.55
N ASP A 118 26.71 29.50 -2.82
CA ASP A 118 27.28 29.45 -1.47
C ASP A 118 26.27 28.85 -0.48
N LEU A 119 25.00 29.29 -0.50
CA LEU A 119 23.93 28.77 0.34
C LEU A 119 23.71 27.26 0.13
N LEU A 120 23.78 26.82 -1.11
CA LEU A 120 23.53 25.44 -1.48
C LEU A 120 24.73 24.51 -1.20
N MET A 121 25.98 24.96 -1.49
CA MET A 121 27.13 24.06 -1.66
C MET A 121 28.33 24.38 -0.80
N LYS A 122 28.45 25.60 -0.29
CA LYS A 122 29.67 26.03 0.39
C LYS A 122 29.82 25.38 1.77
N SER A 123 30.86 24.58 1.92
CA SER A 123 31.15 23.97 3.22
C SER A 123 31.38 25.04 4.31
N GLY A 124 30.72 24.85 5.45
CA GLY A 124 30.79 25.82 6.57
C GLY A 124 30.12 27.17 6.23
N TYR A 125 29.11 27.20 5.38
CA TYR A 125 28.33 28.41 5.12
C TYR A 125 27.70 28.93 6.42
N ASN A 126 27.87 30.25 6.67
CA ASN A 126 27.53 30.87 7.94
C ASN A 126 26.84 32.24 7.78
N HIS A 127 26.33 32.57 6.61
CA HIS A 127 25.62 33.83 6.40
C HIS A 127 24.33 33.87 7.24
N ASN A 128 24.03 35.01 7.86
CA ASN A 128 22.92 35.22 8.80
C ASN A 128 22.92 34.23 10.00
N GLY A 129 24.06 33.70 10.39
CA GLY A 129 24.19 32.73 11.49
C GLY A 129 23.82 31.30 11.11
N ALA A 130 23.86 30.96 9.82
CA ALA A 130 23.66 29.59 9.36
C ALA A 130 24.75 28.65 9.89
N THR A 131 24.36 27.42 10.22
CA THR A 131 25.27 26.36 10.69
C THR A 131 26.05 25.71 9.56
N GLY A 132 25.53 25.74 8.34
CA GLY A 132 26.14 25.19 7.15
C GLY A 132 25.29 25.48 5.92
N SER A 133 25.71 24.94 4.75
CA SER A 133 24.95 24.99 3.52
C SER A 133 23.86 23.90 3.50
N CYS A 134 22.95 23.94 2.49
CA CYS A 134 21.97 22.89 2.27
C CYS A 134 22.64 21.51 2.11
N ARG A 135 23.77 21.46 1.41
CA ARG A 135 24.57 20.24 1.29
C ARG A 135 25.14 19.78 2.63
N ASP A 136 25.70 20.73 3.44
CA ASP A 136 26.22 20.39 4.78
C ASP A 136 25.12 19.82 5.69
N TYR A 137 23.87 20.32 5.54
CA TYR A 137 22.72 19.80 6.27
C TYR A 137 22.47 18.31 5.97
N TYR A 138 22.42 17.94 4.68
CA TYR A 138 22.20 16.54 4.28
C TYR A 138 23.38 15.63 4.62
N ILE A 139 24.61 16.14 4.52
CA ILE A 139 25.81 15.41 4.98
C ILE A 139 25.70 15.10 6.49
N ALA A 140 25.29 16.07 7.30
CA ALA A 140 25.12 15.91 8.74
C ALA A 140 23.96 14.97 9.07
N SER A 141 22.81 15.12 8.40
CA SER A 141 21.62 14.29 8.63
C SER A 141 21.81 12.83 8.23
N SER A 142 22.61 12.57 7.19
CA SER A 142 22.87 11.22 6.66
C SER A 142 24.16 10.58 7.15
N ASP A 143 24.98 11.28 7.96
CA ASP A 143 26.34 10.89 8.31
C ASP A 143 27.16 10.58 7.05
N SER A 144 27.12 11.48 6.10
CA SER A 144 27.85 11.44 4.80
C SER A 144 27.41 10.34 3.82
N LEU A 145 26.33 9.62 4.08
CA LEU A 145 25.80 8.65 3.11
C LEU A 145 25.13 9.33 1.92
N PHE A 146 24.59 10.53 2.13
CA PHE A 146 23.95 11.34 1.11
C PHE A 146 24.61 12.72 1.05
N GLN A 147 25.24 13.04 -0.08
CA GLN A 147 26.02 14.24 -0.33
C GLN A 147 25.58 14.93 -1.63
N PRO A 148 24.33 15.41 -1.71
CA PRO A 148 23.77 15.92 -2.96
C PRO A 148 24.61 17.05 -3.54
N GLN A 149 24.59 17.16 -4.88
CA GLN A 149 25.24 18.22 -5.64
C GLN A 149 24.15 19.11 -6.23
N PHE A 150 24.07 20.35 -5.78
CA PHE A 150 23.08 21.31 -6.25
C PHE A 150 23.68 22.25 -7.28
N ASP A 151 23.36 22.03 -8.55
CA ASP A 151 23.87 22.84 -9.67
C ASP A 151 22.92 24.02 -9.92
N CYS A 152 23.36 25.21 -9.55
CA CYS A 152 22.55 26.42 -9.56
C CYS A 152 22.86 27.29 -10.80
N PHE A 153 21.79 27.66 -11.54
CA PHE A 153 21.82 28.49 -12.74
C PHE A 153 20.84 29.66 -12.70
N GLY A 154 21.05 30.66 -13.55
CA GLY A 154 20.20 31.84 -13.61
C GLY A 154 20.91 33.10 -13.11
N PRO A 155 20.22 34.19 -12.69
CA PRO A 155 18.75 34.26 -12.71
C PRO A 155 18.15 34.41 -14.11
N TYR A 156 17.05 33.74 -14.36
CA TYR A 156 16.26 33.86 -15.59
C TYR A 156 15.08 34.83 -15.36
N LYS A 157 14.73 35.66 -16.35
CA LYS A 157 13.61 36.60 -16.24
C LYS A 157 12.39 36.04 -16.97
N LEU A 158 11.40 35.62 -16.19
CA LEU A 158 10.15 35.06 -16.70
C LEU A 158 9.26 36.11 -17.38
N SER A 159 8.36 35.65 -18.25
CA SER A 159 7.53 36.47 -19.12
C SER A 159 6.39 37.18 -18.38
N GLN A 160 5.86 36.58 -17.32
CA GLN A 160 4.72 37.11 -16.57
C GLN A 160 5.15 37.76 -15.26
N LYS A 161 4.22 38.51 -14.64
CA LYS A 161 4.39 39.07 -13.30
C LYS A 161 4.36 38.01 -12.22
N MET A 162 4.91 38.29 -11.03
CA MET A 162 4.83 37.41 -9.87
C MET A 162 3.36 37.06 -9.55
N GLU A 163 2.45 38.05 -9.56
CA GLU A 163 1.03 37.82 -9.31
C GLU A 163 0.37 36.81 -10.26
N TYR A 164 0.86 36.64 -11.49
CA TYR A 164 0.35 35.66 -12.42
C TYR A 164 0.65 34.22 -11.92
N TYR A 165 1.89 33.96 -11.49
CA TYR A 165 2.30 32.63 -11.06
C TYR A 165 1.85 32.32 -9.63
N GLY A 166 1.82 33.32 -8.75
CA GLY A 166 1.62 33.15 -7.31
C GLY A 166 0.20 33.38 -6.82
N ALA A 167 -0.63 34.19 -7.52
CA ALA A 167 -1.94 34.52 -7.01
C ALA A 167 -2.82 33.31 -6.72
N ASN A 168 -3.55 33.40 -5.60
CA ASN A 168 -4.53 32.42 -5.22
C ASN A 168 -5.78 32.53 -6.09
N ILE A 169 -6.23 31.44 -6.70
CA ILE A 169 -7.42 31.38 -7.55
C ILE A 169 -8.40 30.37 -6.96
N GLY A 170 -9.52 30.88 -6.47
CA GLY A 170 -10.50 30.04 -5.78
C GLY A 170 -9.92 29.47 -4.49
N THR A 171 -9.74 28.17 -4.45
CA THR A 171 -9.14 27.42 -3.33
C THR A 171 -7.72 26.95 -3.64
N SER A 172 -7.08 27.44 -4.70
CA SER A 172 -5.74 27.06 -5.11
C SER A 172 -4.77 28.20 -4.82
N ASN A 173 -3.84 27.99 -3.92
CA ASN A 173 -2.70 28.87 -3.73
C ASN A 173 -1.71 28.66 -4.89
N SER A 174 -1.03 29.73 -5.32
CA SER A 174 0.02 29.68 -6.36
C SER A 174 -0.43 28.96 -7.65
N ALA A 175 -1.57 29.38 -8.20
CA ALA A 175 -2.32 28.65 -9.23
C ALA A 175 -1.53 28.32 -10.51
N HIS A 176 -0.47 29.09 -10.83
CA HIS A 176 0.35 28.89 -12.04
C HIS A 176 1.83 28.65 -11.74
N ALA A 177 2.17 28.18 -10.53
CA ALA A 177 3.57 27.86 -10.16
C ALA A 177 4.18 26.76 -11.07
N ASN A 178 3.36 25.84 -11.56
CA ASN A 178 3.74 24.83 -12.55
C ASN A 178 4.23 25.45 -13.87
N GLU A 179 3.59 26.53 -14.33
CA GLU A 179 4.01 27.26 -15.54
C GLU A 179 5.31 28.03 -15.30
N MET A 180 5.53 28.58 -14.10
CA MET A 180 6.79 29.17 -13.69
C MET A 180 7.95 28.17 -13.88
N VAL A 181 7.80 26.98 -13.35
CA VAL A 181 8.81 25.93 -13.41
C VAL A 181 9.06 25.50 -14.87
N ALA A 182 8.00 25.29 -15.63
CA ALA A 182 8.09 24.92 -17.04
C ALA A 182 8.85 25.96 -17.87
N GLU A 183 8.54 27.25 -17.69
CA GLU A 183 9.21 28.36 -18.36
C GLU A 183 10.68 28.47 -17.94
N ALA A 184 10.96 28.34 -16.64
CA ALA A 184 12.32 28.37 -16.10
C ALA A 184 13.18 27.27 -16.70
N CYS A 185 12.66 26.04 -16.76
CA CYS A 185 13.36 24.90 -17.36
C CYS A 185 13.64 25.12 -18.86
N GLN A 186 12.66 25.64 -19.62
CA GLN A 186 12.86 25.94 -21.03
C GLN A 186 13.94 26.98 -21.21
N MET A 187 13.96 28.05 -20.40
CA MET A 187 15.00 29.09 -20.47
C MET A 187 16.37 28.55 -20.11
N ALA A 188 16.47 27.67 -19.12
CA ALA A 188 17.72 27.01 -18.74
C ALA A 188 18.24 26.13 -19.87
N HIS A 189 17.37 25.34 -20.50
CA HIS A 189 17.71 24.52 -21.67
C HIS A 189 18.21 25.38 -22.84
N ASP A 190 17.52 26.47 -23.16
CA ASP A 190 17.92 27.40 -24.23
C ASP A 190 19.28 28.10 -23.97
N LYS A 191 19.73 28.12 -22.71
CA LYS A 191 21.03 28.58 -22.27
C LYS A 191 22.07 27.47 -22.14
N GLY A 192 21.74 26.24 -22.54
CA GLY A 192 22.67 25.13 -22.65
C GLY A 192 22.76 24.23 -21.42
N VAL A 193 21.83 24.32 -20.48
CA VAL A 193 21.70 23.30 -19.41
C VAL A 193 21.24 22.00 -20.04
N ASN A 194 21.98 20.93 -19.83
CA ASN A 194 21.66 19.61 -20.35
C ASN A 194 20.85 18.83 -19.29
N PHE A 195 19.58 18.59 -19.54
CA PHE A 195 18.65 17.96 -18.58
C PHE A 195 18.95 16.49 -18.34
N LYS A 196 19.62 15.78 -19.26
CA LYS A 196 20.08 14.40 -19.04
C LYS A 196 21.04 14.25 -17.87
N ASP A 197 21.77 15.31 -17.52
CA ASP A 197 22.70 15.26 -16.40
C ASP A 197 22.02 15.12 -15.04
N TYR A 198 20.70 15.28 -15.00
CA TYR A 198 19.83 15.25 -13.81
C TYR A 198 18.76 14.14 -13.88
N ASP A 199 18.91 13.20 -14.79
CA ASP A 199 18.22 11.90 -14.85
C ASP A 199 19.28 10.85 -14.46
N THR A 200 19.51 10.72 -13.14
CA THR A 200 20.66 9.95 -12.62
C THR A 200 20.44 8.46 -12.67
N ASN A 201 19.18 8.00 -12.69
CA ASN A 201 18.82 6.60 -12.83
C ASN A 201 18.58 6.16 -14.29
N ASN A 202 18.60 7.12 -15.25
CA ASN A 202 18.36 6.93 -16.68
C ASN A 202 16.99 6.33 -17.02
N ASP A 203 15.94 6.71 -16.30
CA ASP A 203 14.57 6.27 -16.56
C ASP A 203 13.83 7.19 -17.57
N GLY A 204 14.45 8.29 -17.99
CA GLY A 204 13.90 9.28 -18.92
C GLY A 204 13.02 10.32 -18.23
N VAL A 205 13.10 10.42 -16.90
CA VAL A 205 12.41 11.42 -16.08
C VAL A 205 13.44 12.24 -15.32
N LEU A 206 13.24 13.55 -15.21
CA LEU A 206 14.08 14.42 -14.39
C LEU A 206 13.87 14.09 -12.91
N ASP A 207 14.95 13.75 -12.19
CA ASP A 207 14.86 13.39 -10.76
C ASP A 207 14.21 14.51 -9.94
N ASN A 208 14.64 15.76 -10.13
CA ASN A 208 14.03 16.96 -9.55
C ASN A 208 14.58 18.26 -10.16
N VAL A 209 13.78 19.32 -10.13
CA VAL A 209 14.22 20.71 -10.30
C VAL A 209 13.79 21.56 -9.10
N PHE A 210 14.69 22.34 -8.53
CA PHE A 210 14.37 23.30 -7.48
C PHE A 210 14.39 24.73 -8.02
N VAL A 211 13.38 25.55 -7.70
CA VAL A 211 13.30 26.92 -8.18
C VAL A 211 13.32 27.92 -7.01
N PHE A 212 14.31 28.81 -6.98
CA PHE A 212 14.24 30.00 -6.14
C PHE A 212 13.67 31.17 -6.96
N TYR A 213 12.59 31.74 -6.48
CA TYR A 213 11.92 32.86 -7.14
C TYR A 213 12.17 34.18 -6.40
N ALA A 214 12.21 35.29 -7.15
CA ALA A 214 12.48 36.64 -6.64
C ALA A 214 11.44 37.07 -5.58
N GLY A 215 11.89 37.86 -4.60
CA GLY A 215 11.03 38.46 -3.58
C GLY A 215 10.71 37.54 -2.41
N HIS A 216 9.52 37.76 -1.82
CA HIS A 216 9.04 37.07 -0.61
C HIS A 216 8.04 35.96 -0.96
N ASN A 217 7.78 35.07 0.00
CA ASN A 217 6.81 33.98 -0.14
C ASN A 217 5.54 34.23 0.69
N GLU A 218 4.47 33.55 0.31
CA GLU A 218 3.18 33.66 1.00
C GLU A 218 3.23 33.08 2.41
N ALA A 219 3.91 31.93 2.61
CA ALA A 219 3.99 31.24 3.91
C ALA A 219 4.62 32.09 5.03
N GLU A 220 5.44 33.06 4.68
CA GLU A 220 6.08 34.00 5.61
C GLU A 220 5.45 35.39 5.59
N GLY A 221 4.22 35.52 5.06
CA GLY A 221 3.46 36.77 5.05
C GLY A 221 3.73 37.71 3.89
N GLY A 222 4.34 37.26 2.80
CA GLY A 222 4.53 38.05 1.57
C GLY A 222 3.25 38.44 0.84
N GLY A 223 2.12 37.79 1.20
CA GLY A 223 0.76 38.11 0.70
C GLY A 223 0.27 37.16 -0.40
N GLU A 224 -1.04 37.09 -0.61
CA GLU A 224 -1.76 36.18 -1.49
C GLU A 224 -1.45 36.28 -3.00
N LYS A 225 -0.56 37.18 -3.38
CA LYS A 225 -0.07 37.36 -4.75
C LYS A 225 1.33 36.79 -4.94
N THR A 226 1.91 36.23 -3.89
CA THR A 226 3.23 35.61 -3.91
C THR A 226 3.06 34.10 -3.90
N ILE A 227 4.15 33.38 -4.21
CA ILE A 227 4.11 31.92 -4.31
C ILE A 227 4.33 31.33 -2.91
N TRP A 228 3.55 30.28 -2.57
CA TRP A 228 3.79 29.45 -1.40
C TRP A 228 4.95 28.48 -1.68
N PRO A 229 5.95 28.34 -0.82
CA PRO A 229 6.99 27.32 -0.98
C PRO A 229 6.36 25.92 -0.96
N HIS A 230 6.71 25.06 -1.92
CA HIS A 230 6.15 23.71 -2.04
C HIS A 230 6.95 22.78 -2.95
N GLN A 231 6.74 21.47 -2.75
CA GLN A 231 7.11 20.42 -3.70
C GLN A 231 5.87 19.94 -4.47
N SER A 232 6.01 19.66 -5.75
CA SER A 232 4.92 19.17 -6.59
C SER A 232 5.41 18.45 -7.84
N ASN A 233 4.48 18.07 -8.74
CA ASN A 233 4.77 17.33 -9.97
C ASN A 233 4.09 17.97 -11.19
N ILE A 234 4.83 18.08 -12.29
CA ILE A 234 4.34 18.63 -13.57
C ILE A 234 4.40 17.63 -14.74
N SER A 235 4.55 16.34 -14.48
CA SER A 235 4.64 15.29 -15.51
C SER A 235 3.44 15.30 -16.47
N TYR A 236 2.25 15.69 -15.98
CA TYR A 236 1.02 15.83 -16.78
C TYR A 236 1.13 16.89 -17.90
N MET A 237 2.05 17.88 -17.80
CA MET A 237 2.33 18.83 -18.87
C MET A 237 3.07 18.19 -20.04
N ASN A 238 3.62 16.99 -19.86
CA ASN A 238 4.36 16.19 -20.84
C ASN A 238 5.50 16.98 -21.57
N ILE A 239 6.19 17.80 -20.81
CA ILE A 239 7.31 18.61 -21.32
C ILE A 239 8.58 17.77 -21.25
N ARG A 240 9.30 17.67 -22.38
CA ARG A 240 10.56 16.96 -22.46
C ARG A 240 11.67 17.89 -22.94
N LEU A 241 12.77 17.92 -22.19
CA LEU A 241 14.00 18.63 -22.53
C LEU A 241 15.13 17.61 -22.64
N ASP A 242 15.92 17.64 -23.69
CA ASP A 242 16.94 16.62 -24.03
C ASP A 242 16.41 15.17 -24.01
N GLY A 243 15.10 14.98 -24.17
CA GLY A 243 14.42 13.68 -24.12
C GLY A 243 13.96 13.25 -22.71
N VAL A 244 14.31 14.00 -21.67
CA VAL A 244 13.93 13.75 -20.28
C VAL A 244 12.61 14.47 -19.95
N LEU A 245 11.69 13.77 -19.31
CA LEU A 245 10.37 14.31 -18.90
C LEU A 245 10.53 15.16 -17.63
N LEU A 246 10.01 16.37 -17.64
CA LEU A 246 9.90 17.18 -16.42
C LEU A 246 8.80 16.60 -15.53
N ALA A 247 9.11 16.31 -14.27
CA ALA A 247 8.21 15.72 -13.31
C ALA A 247 8.26 16.41 -11.95
N SER A 248 9.10 15.95 -11.03
CA SER A 248 9.23 16.51 -9.68
C SER A 248 9.85 17.90 -9.71
N TYR A 249 9.27 18.82 -8.95
CA TYR A 249 9.88 20.10 -8.65
C TYR A 249 9.62 20.54 -7.22
N ALA A 250 10.48 21.45 -6.72
CA ALA A 250 10.21 22.17 -5.48
C ALA A 250 10.58 23.65 -5.65
N CYS A 251 10.05 24.51 -4.81
CA CYS A 251 10.36 25.95 -4.91
C CYS A 251 10.31 26.67 -3.57
N THR A 252 11.07 27.79 -3.47
CA THR A 252 11.00 28.74 -2.35
C THR A 252 11.46 30.13 -2.80
N SER A 253 11.31 31.14 -1.94
CA SER A 253 11.62 32.53 -2.22
C SER A 253 13.10 32.90 -2.08
N GLU A 254 13.47 34.00 -2.70
CA GLU A 254 14.76 34.69 -2.53
C GLU A 254 14.94 35.26 -1.12
N TYR A 255 13.90 35.87 -0.58
CA TYR A 255 13.90 36.55 0.72
C TYR A 255 13.00 35.86 1.74
N LYS A 256 13.42 35.90 3.02
CA LYS A 256 12.60 35.47 4.13
C LYS A 256 11.68 36.57 4.62
N GLY A 257 10.63 36.19 5.34
CA GLY A 257 9.68 37.10 5.98
C GLY A 257 8.76 37.84 5.01
N SER A 258 8.03 38.79 5.52
CA SER A 258 7.03 39.58 4.78
C SER A 258 7.58 40.84 4.13
N ALA A 259 8.77 41.28 4.48
CA ALA A 259 9.43 42.49 4.00
C ALA A 259 10.94 42.52 4.23
N GLY A 260 11.63 43.44 3.56
CA GLY A 260 13.06 43.64 3.67
C GLY A 260 13.81 42.85 2.59
N ASN A 261 15.13 42.68 2.78
CA ASN A 261 16.01 42.01 1.81
C ASN A 261 16.90 40.95 2.45
N THR A 262 16.47 40.40 3.57
CA THR A 262 17.16 39.31 4.21
C THR A 262 16.97 38.03 3.37
N ARG A 263 18.07 37.49 2.84
CA ARG A 263 18.05 36.26 2.06
C ARG A 263 17.46 35.11 2.86
N CYS A 264 16.71 34.23 2.19
CA CYS A 264 16.19 33.02 2.80
C CYS A 264 17.30 32.18 3.46
N GLY A 265 16.93 31.42 4.49
CA GLY A 265 17.81 30.44 5.11
C GLY A 265 17.84 29.11 4.34
N VAL A 266 18.57 28.16 4.92
CA VAL A 266 18.64 26.77 4.34
C VAL A 266 17.41 25.94 4.69
N GLY A 267 16.65 26.30 5.73
CA GLY A 267 15.62 25.45 6.33
C GLY A 267 14.48 25.12 5.40
N THR A 268 13.87 26.13 4.73
CA THR A 268 12.76 25.89 3.79
C THR A 268 13.21 25.05 2.60
N PHE A 269 14.43 25.34 2.05
CA PHE A 269 14.99 24.49 1.00
C PHE A 269 15.12 23.03 1.46
N CYS A 270 15.69 22.82 2.64
CA CYS A 270 15.91 21.47 3.16
C CYS A 270 14.60 20.74 3.51
N HIS A 271 13.55 21.46 3.92
CA HIS A 271 12.21 20.92 4.12
C HIS A 271 11.60 20.47 2.76
N GLU A 272 11.53 21.38 1.77
CA GLU A 272 10.95 21.05 0.46
C GLU A 272 11.75 19.94 -0.26
N PHE A 273 13.06 19.91 -0.10
CA PHE A 273 13.89 18.84 -0.64
C PHE A 273 13.77 17.54 0.18
N GLY A 274 13.36 17.61 1.45
CA GLY A 274 12.92 16.47 2.24
C GLY A 274 11.76 15.73 1.57
N HIS A 275 10.79 16.46 1.02
CA HIS A 275 9.72 15.89 0.23
C HIS A 275 10.22 15.24 -1.07
N VAL A 276 11.21 15.81 -1.72
CA VAL A 276 11.84 15.24 -2.94
C VAL A 276 12.43 13.86 -2.67
N ILE A 277 12.97 13.63 -1.47
CA ILE A 277 13.52 12.32 -1.07
C ILE A 277 12.51 11.43 -0.35
N GLY A 278 11.24 11.86 -0.19
CA GLY A 278 10.13 11.00 0.24
C GLY A 278 9.57 11.24 1.64
N GLN A 279 10.09 12.23 2.39
CA GLN A 279 9.57 12.55 3.72
C GLN A 279 8.22 13.25 3.63
N PRO A 280 7.20 12.84 4.40
CA PRO A 280 5.94 13.57 4.52
C PRO A 280 6.06 14.74 5.49
N ASP A 281 5.07 15.61 5.52
CA ASP A 281 4.88 16.57 6.59
C ASP A 281 4.50 15.87 7.90
N PHE A 282 5.14 16.25 8.99
CA PHE A 282 4.78 15.77 10.33
C PHE A 282 3.94 16.77 11.14
N TYR A 283 3.53 17.89 10.57
CA TYR A 283 2.48 18.70 11.15
C TYR A 283 1.08 18.17 10.76
N ASP A 284 0.05 18.50 11.56
CA ASP A 284 -1.34 18.24 11.20
C ASP A 284 -1.75 19.19 10.08
N THR A 285 -1.87 18.70 8.85
CA THR A 285 -2.26 19.52 7.68
C THR A 285 -3.70 20.05 7.75
N LYS A 286 -4.45 19.72 8.82
CA LYS A 286 -5.74 20.33 9.19
C LYS A 286 -5.61 21.40 10.27
N TYR A 287 -4.43 21.60 10.82
CA TYR A 287 -4.10 22.61 11.83
C TYR A 287 -4.94 22.54 13.11
N ASN A 288 -5.42 21.39 13.51
CA ASN A 288 -6.20 21.22 14.72
C ASN A 288 -5.33 20.93 15.95
N TYR A 289 -4.16 20.29 15.74
CA TYR A 289 -3.36 19.72 16.80
C TYR A 289 -1.88 20.05 16.64
N TYR A 290 -1.22 20.23 17.79
CA TYR A 290 0.24 20.18 17.90
C TYR A 290 0.73 18.79 17.53
N THR A 291 1.88 18.71 16.89
CA THR A 291 2.51 17.43 16.52
C THR A 291 3.93 17.35 17.08
N VAL A 292 4.92 17.77 16.33
CA VAL A 292 6.34 17.72 16.72
C VAL A 292 7.00 19.11 16.78
N GLY A 293 6.31 20.15 16.33
CA GLY A 293 6.76 21.56 16.44
C GLY A 293 8.18 21.81 15.92
N ASN A 294 8.96 22.56 16.67
CA ASN A 294 10.34 22.90 16.29
C ASN A 294 11.34 21.77 16.49
N TRP A 295 10.90 20.58 16.92
CA TRP A 295 11.76 19.43 17.09
C TRP A 295 12.14 18.73 15.77
N ASP A 296 11.39 18.99 14.69
CA ASP A 296 11.54 18.29 13.42
C ASP A 296 11.47 19.24 12.23
N ILE A 297 12.31 19.00 11.21
CA ILE A 297 12.37 19.84 10.01
C ILE A 297 11.11 19.70 9.15
N MET A 298 10.47 18.51 9.11
CA MET A 298 9.23 18.29 8.36
C MET A 298 8.01 18.86 9.12
N CYS A 299 8.27 19.75 10.09
CA CYS A 299 7.31 20.56 10.81
C CYS A 299 7.87 21.98 10.94
N GLN A 300 7.67 22.66 12.06
CA GLN A 300 8.12 24.04 12.32
C GLN A 300 9.66 24.18 12.43
N GLY A 301 10.40 23.09 12.65
CA GLY A 301 11.84 23.10 12.76
C GLY A 301 12.59 23.70 11.57
N SER A 302 11.98 23.70 10.37
CA SER A 302 12.50 24.40 9.18
C SER A 302 12.73 25.91 9.41
N TYR A 303 12.02 26.51 10.35
CA TYR A 303 12.14 27.94 10.71
C TYR A 303 13.09 28.21 11.88
N ASN A 304 13.71 27.22 12.49
CA ASN A 304 14.65 27.40 13.60
C ASN A 304 15.77 28.37 13.22
N ASN A 305 16.13 29.29 14.14
CA ASN A 305 17.07 30.38 13.86
C ASN A 305 16.69 31.21 12.62
N GLY A 306 15.39 31.50 12.45
CA GLY A 306 14.91 32.22 11.26
C GLY A 306 15.21 31.47 9.95
N GLY A 307 15.13 30.17 9.93
CA GLY A 307 15.39 29.30 8.80
C GLY A 307 16.88 28.99 8.53
N ASN A 308 17.81 29.43 9.40
CA ASN A 308 19.24 29.26 9.14
C ASN A 308 19.85 28.02 9.80
N THR A 309 19.14 27.43 10.77
CA THR A 309 19.63 26.28 11.53
C THR A 309 18.48 25.29 11.81
N PRO A 310 17.95 24.60 10.78
CA PRO A 310 16.94 23.54 11.01
C PRO A 310 17.58 22.37 11.77
N PRO A 311 16.79 21.61 12.58
CA PRO A 311 17.31 20.43 13.25
C PRO A 311 17.68 19.35 12.22
N THR A 312 18.64 18.51 12.55
CA THR A 312 18.95 17.33 11.71
C THR A 312 17.77 16.37 11.71
N PHE A 313 17.69 15.52 10.69
CA PHE A 313 16.66 14.47 10.62
C PHE A 313 16.62 13.64 11.90
N SER A 314 15.42 13.31 12.35
CA SER A 314 15.17 12.39 13.46
C SER A 314 15.70 10.99 13.16
N ALA A 315 15.82 10.17 14.20
CA ALA A 315 16.21 8.78 14.01
C ALA A 315 15.26 8.02 13.08
N TYR A 316 13.96 8.36 13.13
CA TYR A 316 12.97 7.74 12.24
C TYR A 316 13.16 8.16 10.76
N GLU A 317 13.31 9.45 10.50
CA GLU A 317 13.56 9.93 9.14
C GLU A 317 14.83 9.30 8.54
N ARG A 318 15.90 9.19 9.34
CA ARG A 318 17.15 8.52 8.94
C ARG A 318 16.96 7.03 8.67
N MET A 319 16.10 6.35 9.45
CA MET A 319 15.74 4.95 9.20
C MET A 319 14.93 4.82 7.91
N PHE A 320 13.96 5.70 7.70
CA PHE A 320 13.13 5.75 6.49
C PHE A 320 13.98 5.92 5.22
N GLU A 321 14.98 6.80 5.25
CA GLU A 321 15.91 7.00 4.13
C GLU A 321 16.93 5.85 3.99
N GLY A 322 16.99 4.93 4.93
CA GLY A 322 17.99 3.86 4.97
C GLY A 322 19.38 4.33 5.48
N TRP A 323 19.49 5.52 6.04
CA TRP A 323 20.76 6.05 6.56
C TRP A 323 21.10 5.54 7.96
N LEU A 324 20.14 5.03 8.68
CA LEU A 324 20.30 4.49 10.03
C LEU A 324 19.52 3.18 10.18
N THR A 325 20.16 2.19 10.81
CA THR A 325 19.50 0.98 11.29
C THR A 325 19.47 1.06 12.82
N PRO A 326 18.28 1.24 13.44
CA PRO A 326 18.18 1.31 14.90
C PRO A 326 18.50 -0.03 15.56
N LYS A 327 18.96 0.01 16.79
CA LYS A 327 19.16 -1.18 17.62
C LYS A 327 17.92 -1.42 18.46
N GLN A 328 17.29 -2.56 18.32
CA GLN A 328 16.19 -2.92 19.19
C GLN A 328 16.71 -3.18 20.62
N LEU A 329 16.02 -2.62 21.60
CA LEU A 329 16.21 -2.97 23.00
C LEU A 329 15.51 -4.30 23.27
N VAL A 330 16.31 -5.32 23.56
CA VAL A 330 15.86 -6.69 23.75
C VAL A 330 16.21 -7.16 25.16
N LEU A 331 17.47 -6.99 25.55
CA LEU A 331 17.99 -7.46 26.83
C LEU A 331 17.77 -6.41 27.94
N PRO A 332 17.24 -6.80 29.10
CA PRO A 332 17.30 -5.93 30.28
C PRO A 332 18.73 -5.52 30.60
N GLY A 333 18.94 -4.26 30.99
CA GLY A 333 20.29 -3.79 31.30
C GLY A 333 20.47 -2.29 31.24
N GLN A 334 21.72 -1.86 31.39
CA GLN A 334 22.12 -0.46 31.26
C GLN A 334 22.53 -0.18 29.83
N TYR A 335 22.05 0.95 29.29
CA TYR A 335 22.31 1.41 27.96
C TYR A 335 22.78 2.85 27.96
N THR A 336 23.56 3.19 26.94
CA THR A 336 24.03 4.56 26.72
C THR A 336 23.63 4.96 25.29
N LEU A 337 23.03 6.14 25.15
CA LEU A 337 22.64 6.72 23.87
C LEU A 337 23.47 7.98 23.64
N THR A 338 24.20 8.00 22.53
CA THR A 338 25.02 9.15 22.12
C THR A 338 24.18 10.09 21.27
N ASP A 339 24.51 11.38 21.27
CA ASP A 339 23.88 12.40 20.42
C ASP A 339 23.91 11.96 18.94
N ILE A 340 22.73 11.89 18.34
CA ILE A 340 22.53 11.27 17.02
C ILE A 340 23.38 11.87 15.89
N PRO A 341 23.64 13.19 15.81
CA PRO A 341 24.52 13.76 14.80
C PRO A 341 25.99 13.39 14.93
N PHE A 342 26.43 12.93 16.10
CA PHE A 342 27.83 12.51 16.32
C PHE A 342 28.02 11.00 16.16
N LYS A 343 26.95 10.22 16.28
CA LYS A 343 27.01 8.79 16.13
C LYS A 343 25.67 8.25 15.64
N LYS A 344 25.69 7.46 14.57
CA LYS A 344 24.52 6.76 14.05
C LYS A 344 23.99 5.74 15.05
N GLU A 345 23.39 6.20 16.13
CA GLU A 345 22.88 5.33 17.17
C GLU A 345 21.50 5.78 17.61
N ALA A 346 20.53 4.91 17.44
CA ALA A 346 19.20 5.03 18.00
C ALA A 346 18.77 3.68 18.55
N TYR A 347 17.97 3.69 19.59
CA TYR A 347 17.35 2.49 20.10
C TYR A 347 15.88 2.45 19.73
N LEU A 348 15.34 1.23 19.64
CA LEU A 348 13.97 0.96 19.31
C LEU A 348 13.34 0.02 20.34
N ILE A 349 12.11 0.33 20.72
CA ILE A 349 11.25 -0.52 21.55
C ILE A 349 10.05 -0.92 20.70
N ALA A 350 9.82 -2.21 20.53
CA ALA A 350 8.69 -2.77 19.81
C ALA A 350 8.25 -4.09 20.42
N ALA A 351 7.04 -4.50 20.14
CA ALA A 351 6.50 -5.76 20.59
C ALA A 351 7.21 -6.95 19.91
N ASN A 352 7.19 -7.00 18.59
CA ASN A 352 7.86 -8.00 17.76
C ASN A 352 8.68 -7.30 16.68
N THR A 353 9.79 -7.90 16.28
CA THR A 353 10.67 -7.33 15.27
C THR A 353 10.92 -8.32 14.13
N HIS A 354 10.46 -7.99 12.94
CA HIS A 354 10.73 -8.75 11.73
C HIS A 354 11.57 -7.97 10.71
N ASN A 355 11.24 -6.69 10.52
CA ASN A 355 11.97 -5.81 9.62
C ASN A 355 11.87 -4.37 10.14
N LEU A 356 13.00 -3.75 10.47
CA LEU A 356 13.09 -2.36 10.93
C LEU A 356 13.90 -1.48 9.97
N ASN A 357 14.15 -1.96 8.76
CA ASN A 357 14.91 -1.21 7.76
C ASN A 357 13.99 -0.52 6.76
N GLY A 358 14.34 0.72 6.41
CA GLY A 358 13.72 1.45 5.33
C GLY A 358 12.29 1.92 5.62
N SER A 359 11.53 2.08 4.57
CA SER A 359 10.20 2.70 4.54
C SER A 359 9.03 1.72 4.71
N SER A 360 9.29 0.51 5.16
CA SER A 360 8.26 -0.52 5.39
C SER A 360 8.61 -1.39 6.59
N PRO A 361 8.59 -0.83 7.79
CA PRO A 361 8.91 -1.56 9.01
C PRO A 361 7.79 -2.55 9.38
N ASN A 362 8.17 -3.62 10.08
CA ASN A 362 7.24 -4.57 10.71
C ASN A 362 7.80 -4.99 12.07
N PRO A 363 7.17 -4.68 13.22
CA PRO A 363 5.84 -4.05 13.34
C PRO A 363 5.80 -2.61 12.84
N THR A 364 4.62 -2.13 12.47
CA THR A 364 4.41 -0.74 12.06
C THR A 364 4.41 0.23 13.23
N GLU A 365 3.98 -0.21 14.43
CA GLU A 365 3.93 0.62 15.64
C GLU A 365 5.11 0.29 16.57
N PHE A 366 5.92 1.31 16.89
CA PHE A 366 7.09 1.19 17.73
C PHE A 366 7.50 2.55 18.33
N PHE A 367 8.42 2.51 19.33
CA PHE A 367 9.00 3.71 19.92
C PHE A 367 10.48 3.77 19.54
N MET A 368 10.93 4.94 19.06
CA MET A 368 12.32 5.16 18.74
C MET A 368 12.94 6.22 19.66
N LEU A 369 14.12 5.94 20.15
CA LEU A 369 14.85 6.77 21.07
C LEU A 369 16.04 7.39 20.37
N ASP A 370 16.10 8.72 20.33
CA ASP A 370 17.29 9.46 19.95
C ASP A 370 17.66 10.50 21.01
N TYR A 371 18.92 10.89 21.04
CA TYR A 371 19.40 11.92 21.94
C TYR A 371 19.84 13.16 21.18
N ARG A 372 19.43 14.32 21.68
CA ARG A 372 19.75 15.64 21.13
C ARG A 372 20.39 16.51 22.20
N SER A 373 21.69 16.74 22.08
CA SER A 373 22.46 17.58 23.02
C SER A 373 22.49 19.06 22.65
N GLY A 374 22.15 19.40 21.41
CA GLY A 374 22.34 20.72 20.84
C GLY A 374 23.81 21.09 20.55
N ALA A 375 24.77 20.23 20.88
CA ALA A 375 26.20 20.51 20.74
C ALA A 375 26.73 20.42 19.29
N ASN A 376 25.96 19.81 18.39
CA ASN A 376 26.35 19.60 17.00
C ASN A 376 26.22 20.87 16.11
N GLY A 377 25.64 21.94 16.63
CA GLY A 377 25.37 23.17 15.90
C GLY A 377 24.01 23.19 15.18
N TRP A 378 23.62 22.12 14.47
CA TRP A 378 22.33 22.05 13.80
C TRP A 378 21.16 21.96 14.78
N ASP A 379 21.31 21.22 15.87
CA ASP A 379 20.29 21.07 16.91
C ASP A 379 20.37 22.15 18.01
N ALA A 380 21.22 23.19 17.82
CA ALA A 380 21.44 24.25 18.80
C ALA A 380 20.21 25.12 19.10
N TYR A 381 19.22 25.12 18.22
CA TYR A 381 17.98 25.89 18.35
C TYR A 381 16.75 25.00 18.58
N LEU A 382 16.94 23.75 18.99
CA LEU A 382 15.86 22.93 19.49
C LEU A 382 15.28 23.52 20.78
N PRO A 383 13.99 23.27 21.09
CA PRO A 383 13.34 23.79 22.31
C PRO A 383 14.00 23.36 23.61
N GLY A 384 14.81 22.31 23.58
CA GLY A 384 15.55 21.76 24.70
C GLY A 384 16.55 20.70 24.28
N GLN A 385 17.20 20.11 25.29
CA GLN A 385 18.11 18.98 25.09
C GLN A 385 17.66 17.78 25.93
N GLY A 386 17.91 16.55 25.44
CA GLY A 386 17.54 15.33 26.11
C GLY A 386 17.25 14.21 25.15
N MET A 387 16.81 13.08 25.68
CA MET A 387 16.33 11.95 24.88
C MET A 387 14.91 12.23 24.41
N ILE A 388 14.71 12.16 23.11
CA ILE A 388 13.39 12.19 22.50
C ILE A 388 12.89 10.75 22.39
N VAL A 389 11.64 10.54 22.71
CA VAL A 389 10.92 9.29 22.48
C VAL A 389 9.89 9.55 21.38
N TRP A 390 10.20 9.09 20.18
CA TRP A 390 9.30 9.15 19.05
C TRP A 390 8.33 7.96 19.10
N HIS A 391 7.04 8.20 19.02
CA HIS A 391 6.03 7.16 18.84
C HIS A 391 5.64 7.12 17.37
N ILE A 392 5.93 6.01 16.73
CA ILE A 392 5.71 5.80 15.29
C ILE A 392 4.64 4.74 15.10
N ASP A 393 3.67 5.01 14.24
CA ASP A 393 2.76 4.02 13.67
C ASP A 393 2.83 4.18 12.14
N ASP A 394 3.84 3.53 11.55
CA ASP A 394 4.14 3.63 10.13
C ASP A 394 2.96 3.17 9.28
N SER A 395 2.64 3.94 8.27
CA SER A 395 1.58 3.62 7.31
C SER A 395 1.97 4.14 5.94
N ALA A 396 2.33 3.24 5.05
CA ALA A 396 2.73 3.59 3.70
C ALA A 396 1.69 4.47 2.97
N SER A 397 0.39 4.26 3.23
CA SER A 397 -0.68 5.09 2.66
C SER A 397 -0.72 6.49 3.29
N ALA A 398 -0.58 6.61 4.62
CA ALA A 398 -0.56 7.90 5.29
C ALA A 398 0.66 8.73 4.88
N TRP A 399 1.82 8.10 4.72
CA TRP A 399 3.05 8.73 4.25
C TRP A 399 2.91 9.22 2.81
N ARG A 400 2.50 8.36 1.89
CA ARG A 400 2.24 8.75 0.49
C ARG A 400 1.19 9.85 0.34
N ASN A 401 0.20 9.88 1.22
CA ASN A 401 -0.86 10.89 1.21
C ASN A 401 -0.50 12.16 1.99
N ASN A 402 0.71 12.28 2.51
CA ASN A 402 1.13 13.41 3.33
C ASN A 402 0.18 13.70 4.51
N THR A 403 -0.31 12.65 5.19
CA THR A 403 -1.31 12.73 6.26
C THR A 403 -0.96 11.91 7.51
N PRO A 404 0.32 11.74 7.91
CA PRO A 404 0.64 10.88 9.04
C PRO A 404 -0.02 11.37 10.35
N ASN A 405 -0.20 12.68 10.51
CA ASN A 405 -0.68 13.29 11.74
C ASN A 405 -2.03 14.01 11.63
N ASN A 406 -2.86 13.66 10.65
CA ASN A 406 -4.15 14.33 10.39
C ASN A 406 -5.34 13.78 11.19
N GLY A 407 -5.14 12.82 12.06
CA GLY A 407 -6.21 12.16 12.80
C GLY A 407 -6.49 12.79 14.16
N PRO A 408 -7.75 12.95 14.58
CA PRO A 408 -8.10 13.47 15.89
C PRO A 408 -7.83 12.47 17.03
N THR A 409 -7.62 11.23 16.71
CA THR A 409 -7.42 10.12 17.65
C THR A 409 -6.07 9.46 17.54
N LEU A 410 -5.40 9.59 16.40
CA LEU A 410 -4.16 8.91 16.09
C LEU A 410 -3.17 9.89 15.44
N MET A 411 -2.05 10.14 16.14
CA MET A 411 -0.85 10.76 15.61
C MET A 411 0.16 9.67 15.31
N ARG A 412 0.53 9.51 14.04
CA ARG A 412 1.39 8.41 13.59
C ARG A 412 2.88 8.67 13.75
N MET A 413 3.24 9.93 13.89
CA MET A 413 4.59 10.37 14.20
C MET A 413 4.50 11.51 15.21
N HIS A 414 4.78 11.25 16.49
CA HIS A 414 4.76 12.26 17.54
C HIS A 414 5.77 11.95 18.64
N MET A 415 5.93 12.87 19.56
CA MET A 415 6.78 12.70 20.74
C MET A 415 5.95 12.20 21.92
N GLU A 416 6.46 11.21 22.63
CA GLU A 416 6.00 10.89 23.98
C GLU A 416 6.60 11.91 24.97
N GLU A 417 5.81 12.93 25.26
CA GLU A 417 6.27 14.08 26.01
C GLU A 417 6.53 13.74 27.49
N ALA A 418 7.75 13.96 27.97
CA ALA A 418 8.14 13.72 29.39
C ALA A 418 7.32 14.53 30.37
N ASN A 419 6.81 15.70 30.00
CA ASN A 419 5.94 16.55 30.83
C ASN A 419 4.50 16.02 30.96
N GLY A 420 4.10 15.05 30.14
CA GLY A 420 2.77 14.43 30.16
C GLY A 420 1.61 15.35 29.74
N ILE A 421 1.88 16.50 29.13
CA ILE A 421 0.83 17.42 28.66
C ILE A 421 0.02 16.78 27.53
N GLY A 422 0.71 16.17 26.57
CA GLY A 422 0.19 15.51 25.41
C GLY A 422 -0.38 16.47 24.36
N TRP A 423 -0.23 16.09 23.11
CA TRP A 423 -0.53 16.91 21.94
C TRP A 423 -1.97 17.48 21.90
N LYS A 424 -2.99 16.80 22.43
CA LYS A 424 -4.40 17.27 22.46
C LYS A 424 -4.62 18.51 23.32
N LYS A 425 -3.69 18.85 24.19
CA LYS A 425 -3.80 20.00 25.11
C LYS A 425 -2.92 21.17 24.70
N ARG A 426 -2.24 21.06 23.57
CA ARG A 426 -1.31 22.09 23.07
C ARG A 426 -1.93 22.82 21.88
N SER A 427 -1.51 24.08 21.70
CA SER A 427 -1.78 24.80 20.47
C SER A 427 -1.00 24.16 19.32
N ASN A 428 -1.59 24.07 18.13
CA ASN A 428 -0.92 23.63 16.91
C ASN A 428 0.33 24.48 16.53
N TYR A 429 0.50 25.65 17.14
CA TYR A 429 1.67 26.54 16.98
C TYR A 429 2.54 26.60 18.25
N ASP A 430 2.46 25.60 19.09
CA ASP A 430 3.40 25.45 20.19
C ASP A 430 4.79 25.08 19.65
N ASP A 431 5.81 25.85 20.00
CA ASP A 431 7.18 25.67 19.48
C ASP A 431 7.88 24.41 20.06
N GLY A 432 7.28 23.77 21.03
CA GLY A 432 7.94 22.75 21.85
C GLY A 432 8.55 23.36 23.12
N ARG A 433 8.95 22.51 24.06
CA ARG A 433 9.43 22.91 25.38
C ARG A 433 10.58 22.03 25.84
N ALA A 434 11.53 22.59 26.58
CA ALA A 434 12.61 21.83 27.16
C ALA A 434 12.14 20.76 28.18
N SER A 435 10.87 20.78 28.58
CA SER A 435 10.24 19.75 29.39
C SER A 435 9.66 18.58 28.63
N ASP A 436 9.65 18.62 27.29
CA ASP A 436 9.07 17.56 26.44
C ASP A 436 9.99 16.33 26.36
N VAL A 437 11.28 16.51 26.54
CA VAL A 437 12.31 15.48 26.43
C VAL A 437 12.68 14.86 27.77
N TYR A 438 13.34 13.72 27.75
CA TYR A 438 13.80 13.01 28.96
C TYR A 438 15.31 13.24 29.22
N PRO A 439 15.74 13.53 30.46
CA PRO A 439 14.93 13.81 31.64
C PRO A 439 14.27 15.19 31.58
N GLY A 440 14.73 16.08 30.66
CA GLY A 440 14.24 17.42 30.48
C GLY A 440 14.26 18.29 31.74
N THR A 441 13.64 19.47 31.66
CA THR A 441 13.61 20.41 32.81
C THR A 441 12.77 19.92 33.98
N ASN A 442 11.86 18.94 33.76
CA ASN A 442 11.05 18.32 34.81
C ASN A 442 11.75 17.15 35.50
N ASN A 443 12.94 16.77 35.04
CA ASN A 443 13.73 15.65 35.54
C ASN A 443 12.95 14.32 35.58
N VAL A 444 12.25 14.00 34.49
CA VAL A 444 11.49 12.76 34.33
C VAL A 444 12.44 11.63 33.94
N THR A 445 12.61 10.67 34.81
CA THR A 445 13.63 9.62 34.68
C THR A 445 13.10 8.26 34.28
N THR A 446 11.80 8.17 33.95
CA THR A 446 11.13 6.91 33.59
C THR A 446 10.24 7.11 32.37
N PHE A 447 10.16 6.07 31.54
CA PHE A 447 9.21 5.99 30.44
C PHE A 447 8.62 4.57 30.35
N SER A 448 7.31 4.48 30.15
CA SER A 448 6.61 3.19 29.96
C SER A 448 5.84 3.23 28.66
N PRO A 449 6.24 2.46 27.64
CA PRO A 449 5.63 2.49 26.32
C PRO A 449 4.20 1.93 26.33
N VAL A 450 3.26 2.68 25.73
CA VAL A 450 1.85 2.29 25.59
C VAL A 450 1.44 2.49 24.14
N LEU A 451 1.01 1.41 23.48
CA LEU A 451 0.55 1.46 22.10
C LEU A 451 -0.77 2.26 21.96
N HIS A 452 -1.08 2.74 20.78
CA HIS A 452 -2.29 3.52 20.49
C HIS A 452 -3.59 2.82 20.87
N ASN A 453 -3.61 1.47 20.82
CA ASN A 453 -4.75 0.66 21.26
C ASN A 453 -4.85 0.52 22.80
N GLY A 454 -3.95 1.16 23.57
CA GLY A 454 -3.87 1.10 25.02
C GLY A 454 -3.10 -0.10 25.57
N THR A 455 -2.52 -0.94 24.76
CA THR A 455 -1.68 -2.06 25.21
C THR A 455 -0.37 -1.53 25.78
N GLN A 456 -0.13 -1.83 27.04
CA GLN A 456 1.10 -1.48 27.71
C GLN A 456 2.17 -2.52 27.39
N LEU A 457 3.22 -2.10 26.68
CA LEU A 457 4.39 -2.95 26.47
C LEU A 457 5.14 -3.07 27.82
N GLN A 458 5.43 -4.28 28.21
CA GLN A 458 6.17 -4.56 29.45
C GLN A 458 7.67 -4.30 29.27
N GLN A 459 8.02 -3.14 28.71
CA GLN A 459 9.36 -2.76 28.27
C GLN A 459 9.75 -1.35 28.78
N PRO A 460 9.62 -1.05 30.08
CA PRO A 460 9.87 0.29 30.60
C PRO A 460 11.35 0.65 30.61
N ILE A 461 11.61 1.95 30.59
CA ILE A 461 12.91 2.56 30.78
C ILE A 461 12.93 3.28 32.13
N PHE A 462 14.05 3.14 32.85
CA PHE A 462 14.26 3.73 34.16
C PHE A 462 15.62 4.47 34.24
N ASN A 463 15.80 5.29 35.28
CA ASN A 463 17.06 5.94 35.55
C ASN A 463 17.63 6.76 34.40
N ILE A 464 16.77 7.37 33.61
CA ILE A 464 17.17 8.22 32.48
C ILE A 464 17.96 9.40 33.02
N LYS A 465 19.22 9.52 32.60
CA LYS A 465 20.12 10.54 33.09
C LYS A 465 21.08 11.02 32.01
N GLU A 466 21.17 12.33 31.89
CA GLU A 466 22.16 12.97 31.04
C GLU A 466 23.54 12.97 31.73
N ALA A 467 24.60 12.65 31.00
CA ALA A 467 25.96 12.59 31.48
C ALA A 467 26.92 13.06 30.40
N GLY A 468 27.23 14.36 30.39
CA GLY A 468 27.97 14.96 29.27
C GLY A 468 27.15 14.91 27.97
N ASN A 469 27.72 14.34 26.91
CA ASN A 469 27.08 14.26 25.58
C ASN A 469 26.41 12.89 25.36
N VAL A 470 25.96 12.23 26.41
CA VAL A 470 25.26 10.93 26.34
C VAL A 470 24.09 10.89 27.33
N ILE A 471 23.11 10.07 27.00
CA ILE A 471 22.04 9.65 27.91
C ILE A 471 22.34 8.23 28.37
N ASN A 472 22.36 8.02 29.67
CA ASN A 472 22.37 6.69 30.28
C ASN A 472 20.96 6.36 30.79
N PHE A 473 20.54 5.13 30.59
CA PHE A 473 19.25 4.64 31.09
C PHE A 473 19.32 3.14 31.35
N THR A 474 18.34 2.64 32.10
CA THR A 474 18.17 1.22 32.38
C THR A 474 16.88 0.72 31.68
N TYR A 475 16.98 -0.34 30.92
CA TYR A 475 15.84 -0.95 30.24
C TYR A 475 15.38 -2.17 31.02
N MET A 476 14.09 -2.25 31.37
CA MET A 476 13.40 -3.36 32.04
C MET A 476 13.99 -3.78 33.43
N SER A 477 14.76 -2.96 34.11
CA SER A 477 15.50 -3.37 35.30
C SER A 477 15.44 -2.32 36.42
N GLU A 478 14.33 -2.21 37.14
CA GLU A 478 14.20 -1.36 38.35
C GLU A 478 14.31 -2.15 39.65
N GLY A 479 14.70 -3.42 39.64
CA GLY A 479 14.79 -4.29 40.84
C GLY A 479 13.47 -5.08 41.03
N GLY A 480 13.37 -6.21 40.43
CA GLY A 480 12.30 -7.19 40.49
C GLY A 480 12.52 -8.21 39.38
N SER A 481 11.84 -9.35 39.49
CA SER A 481 11.94 -10.38 38.43
C SER A 481 11.25 -9.87 37.18
N THR A 482 11.95 -9.83 36.05
CA THR A 482 11.39 -9.52 34.71
C THR A 482 11.54 -10.71 33.81
N LEU A 483 10.52 -10.98 32.98
CA LEU A 483 10.54 -11.93 31.88
C LEU A 483 10.11 -11.25 30.61
N ARG A 484 10.78 -11.59 29.51
CA ARG A 484 10.41 -11.18 28.16
C ARG A 484 10.69 -12.30 27.17
N ALA A 485 9.79 -12.46 26.20
CA ALA A 485 10.06 -13.16 24.96
C ALA A 485 10.24 -12.15 23.82
N ASP A 486 11.09 -12.43 22.86
CA ASP A 486 11.31 -11.58 21.68
C ASP A 486 10.16 -11.68 20.66
N LYS A 487 9.22 -12.63 20.88
CA LYS A 487 8.01 -12.81 20.09
C LYS A 487 6.75 -12.70 20.94
N GLU A 488 5.70 -12.12 20.39
CA GLU A 488 4.37 -12.03 21.05
C GLU A 488 3.45 -13.19 20.70
N SER A 489 3.66 -13.81 19.55
CA SER A 489 2.93 -14.98 19.06
C SER A 489 3.84 -15.85 18.20
N ILE A 490 3.48 -17.13 18.05
CA ILE A 490 4.20 -18.05 17.17
C ILE A 490 3.20 -18.75 16.26
N GLU A 491 3.45 -18.68 14.96
CA GLU A 491 2.72 -19.40 13.93
C GLU A 491 3.59 -20.51 13.34
N LEU A 492 3.06 -21.72 13.31
CA LEU A 492 3.80 -22.91 12.91
C LEU A 492 3.05 -23.66 11.82
N THR A 493 3.77 -24.12 10.82
CA THR A 493 3.23 -24.92 9.73
C THR A 493 3.82 -26.33 9.74
N THR A 494 2.97 -27.36 9.76
CA THR A 494 3.38 -28.75 9.67
C THR A 494 2.54 -29.49 8.65
N THR A 495 3.15 -29.91 7.55
CA THR A 495 2.49 -30.63 6.46
C THR A 495 2.48 -32.12 6.71
N MET A 496 1.32 -32.74 6.62
CA MET A 496 1.15 -34.19 6.80
C MET A 496 0.72 -34.87 5.52
N SER A 497 1.36 -35.99 5.18
CA SER A 497 0.92 -36.87 4.09
C SER A 497 -0.39 -37.60 4.44
N ASP A 498 -1.07 -38.15 3.44
CA ASP A 498 -2.27 -39.02 3.60
C ASP A 498 -2.02 -40.24 4.47
N LYS A 499 -0.77 -40.68 4.61
CA LYS A 499 -0.35 -41.78 5.48
C LYS A 499 -0.06 -41.33 6.92
N LYS A 500 -0.48 -40.15 7.31
CA LYS A 500 -0.27 -39.54 8.65
C LYS A 500 1.22 -39.38 9.01
N LYS A 501 2.09 -39.24 8.03
CA LYS A 501 3.50 -38.91 8.23
C LYS A 501 3.72 -37.44 7.98
N VAL A 502 4.51 -36.81 8.83
CA VAL A 502 5.01 -35.46 8.59
C VAL A 502 5.93 -35.50 7.37
N VAL A 503 5.65 -34.67 6.36
CA VAL A 503 6.43 -34.50 5.13
C VAL A 503 7.25 -33.25 5.12
N ASP A 504 6.73 -32.20 5.78
CA ASP A 504 7.45 -30.96 6.02
C ASP A 504 7.05 -30.41 7.38
N TRP A 505 7.99 -29.79 8.09
CA TRP A 505 7.76 -29.16 9.36
C TRP A 505 8.73 -28.00 9.55
N GLN A 506 8.25 -26.93 10.10
CA GLN A 506 9.03 -25.72 10.31
C GLN A 506 8.87 -25.28 11.76
N PRO A 507 9.76 -25.72 12.65
CA PRO A 507 9.77 -25.26 14.02
C PRO A 507 10.27 -23.82 14.07
N GLU A 508 9.70 -23.04 14.97
CA GLU A 508 10.09 -21.67 15.25
C GLU A 508 10.77 -21.57 16.60
N SER A 509 11.63 -20.60 16.79
CA SER A 509 12.24 -20.31 18.07
C SER A 509 11.94 -18.90 18.53
N PHE A 510 11.98 -18.69 19.84
CA PHE A 510 12.00 -17.37 20.47
C PHE A 510 13.08 -17.34 21.54
N GLU A 511 13.57 -16.14 21.84
CA GLU A 511 14.52 -15.92 22.89
C GLU A 511 13.79 -15.50 24.17
N LEU A 512 13.99 -16.26 25.24
CA LEU A 512 13.49 -15.95 26.57
C LEU A 512 14.56 -15.24 27.39
N LEU A 513 14.25 -14.03 27.81
CA LEU A 513 15.14 -13.13 28.53
C LEU A 513 14.51 -12.71 29.84
N GLY A 514 15.35 -12.54 30.86
CA GLY A 514 14.91 -12.07 32.18
C GLY A 514 16.03 -11.72 33.11
N THR A 515 15.71 -10.90 34.12
CA THR A 515 16.63 -10.49 35.18
C THR A 515 15.94 -10.52 36.53
N GLY A 516 16.73 -10.48 37.62
CA GLY A 516 16.20 -10.50 38.98
C GLY A 516 15.54 -11.82 39.37
N MET A 517 15.88 -12.89 38.67
CA MET A 517 15.38 -14.25 38.95
C MET A 517 16.09 -14.87 40.15
N ASP A 518 15.36 -15.62 40.94
CA ASP A 518 16.00 -16.50 41.95
C ASP A 518 16.68 -17.67 41.24
N PRO A 519 18.01 -17.83 41.33
CA PRO A 519 18.72 -18.90 40.65
C PRO A 519 18.29 -20.32 41.08
N GLU A 520 17.61 -20.47 42.22
CA GLU A 520 17.12 -21.76 42.71
C GLU A 520 15.66 -22.05 42.31
N ALA A 521 14.95 -21.06 41.72
CA ALA A 521 13.56 -21.19 41.34
C ALA A 521 13.41 -21.47 39.84
N ALA A 522 12.77 -22.58 39.49
CA ALA A 522 12.54 -22.95 38.11
C ALA A 522 11.55 -22.00 37.42
N ILE A 523 11.79 -21.74 36.13
CA ILE A 523 10.86 -21.08 35.18
C ILE A 523 10.16 -22.19 34.44
N SER A 524 8.83 -22.26 34.54
CA SER A 524 8.01 -23.28 33.90
C SER A 524 7.45 -22.75 32.59
N LEU A 525 7.60 -23.50 31.50
CA LEU A 525 7.01 -23.23 30.18
C LEU A 525 6.06 -24.38 29.84
N SER A 526 4.80 -24.10 29.55
CA SER A 526 3.79 -25.11 29.25
C SER A 526 2.83 -24.69 28.12
N CYS A 527 2.58 -25.60 27.17
CA CYS A 527 1.60 -25.41 26.11
C CYS A 527 0.22 -25.94 26.52
N SER A 528 -0.84 -25.19 26.25
CA SER A 528 -2.22 -25.57 26.58
C SER A 528 -2.79 -26.70 25.72
N ALA A 529 -2.16 -27.04 24.58
CA ALA A 529 -2.56 -28.10 23.69
C ALA A 529 -1.44 -29.13 23.50
N ASN A 530 -1.81 -30.42 23.47
CA ASN A 530 -0.87 -31.55 23.35
C ASN A 530 -0.25 -31.73 21.97
N THR A 531 -0.55 -30.82 21.04
CA THR A 531 0.01 -30.78 19.68
C THR A 531 1.19 -29.81 19.55
N PHE A 532 1.47 -29.03 20.57
CA PHE A 532 2.62 -28.14 20.62
C PHE A 532 3.66 -28.66 21.61
N PHE A 533 4.92 -28.58 21.22
CA PHE A 533 6.03 -29.08 21.98
C PHE A 533 7.17 -28.05 22.04
N LEU A 534 7.90 -28.08 23.12
CA LEU A 534 8.98 -27.17 23.47
C LEU A 534 10.31 -27.88 23.59
N TYR A 535 11.38 -27.19 23.26
CA TYR A 535 12.74 -27.58 23.53
C TYR A 535 13.61 -26.36 23.81
N ALA A 536 14.44 -26.41 24.83
CA ALA A 536 15.39 -25.35 25.15
C ALA A 536 16.81 -25.78 24.73
N GLY A 537 17.46 -25.01 23.88
CA GLY A 537 18.81 -25.26 23.39
C GLY A 537 19.17 -24.46 22.17
N ASP A 538 20.46 -24.34 21.88
CA ASP A 538 21.03 -23.48 20.82
C ASP A 538 20.72 -23.94 19.39
N SER A 539 20.26 -25.18 19.22
CA SER A 539 19.93 -25.76 17.91
C SER A 539 18.65 -26.58 17.97
N CYS A 540 17.84 -26.54 16.92
CA CYS A 540 16.62 -27.34 16.83
C CYS A 540 16.92 -28.84 16.78
N PRO A 541 16.30 -29.66 17.65
CA PRO A 541 16.44 -31.10 17.60
C PRO A 541 15.65 -31.71 16.43
N GLU A 542 15.98 -32.93 16.01
CA GLU A 542 15.20 -33.69 15.03
C GLU A 542 13.75 -33.87 15.48
N LEU A 543 12.80 -33.88 14.53
CA LEU A 543 11.36 -34.01 14.80
C LEU A 543 11.03 -35.25 15.69
N SER A 544 11.72 -36.34 15.48
CA SER A 544 11.55 -37.62 16.21
C SER A 544 12.23 -37.65 17.57
N SER A 545 12.88 -36.59 17.99
CA SER A 545 13.63 -36.56 19.26
C SER A 545 12.69 -36.60 20.47
N ASP A 546 13.05 -37.43 21.45
CA ASP A 546 12.37 -37.45 22.75
C ASP A 546 12.61 -36.17 23.59
N ALA A 547 13.48 -35.28 23.12
CA ALA A 547 13.73 -33.99 23.76
C ALA A 547 12.53 -33.03 23.70
N TRP A 548 11.66 -33.18 22.74
CA TRP A 548 10.43 -32.40 22.62
C TRP A 548 9.44 -32.70 23.73
N LYS A 549 9.05 -31.70 24.50
CA LYS A 549 8.11 -31.81 25.63
C LYS A 549 7.01 -30.78 25.54
N ASN A 550 5.82 -31.10 25.98
CA ASN A 550 4.71 -30.14 26.11
C ASN A 550 4.90 -29.15 27.25
N THR A 551 5.70 -29.55 28.25
CA THR A 551 6.12 -28.69 29.37
C THR A 551 7.62 -28.89 29.63
N ILE A 552 8.34 -27.79 29.83
CA ILE A 552 9.75 -27.76 30.18
C ILE A 552 9.99 -26.84 31.39
N GLU A 553 11.07 -27.06 32.11
CA GLU A 553 11.55 -26.20 33.19
C GLU A 553 12.95 -25.69 32.86
N LEU A 554 13.19 -24.40 33.10
CA LEU A 554 14.48 -23.76 32.92
C LEU A 554 14.97 -23.23 34.26
N THR A 555 16.28 -23.23 34.42
CA THR A 555 16.93 -22.70 35.63
C THR A 555 17.65 -21.38 35.28
N PRO A 556 17.41 -20.29 36.00
CA PRO A 556 18.14 -19.03 35.78
C PRO A 556 19.65 -19.23 36.05
N LYS A 557 20.48 -18.37 35.47
CA LYS A 557 21.93 -18.31 35.74
C LYS A 557 22.19 -17.84 37.15
N SER A 558 23.39 -18.14 37.68
CA SER A 558 23.81 -17.74 39.03
C SER A 558 23.89 -16.22 39.26
N ASP A 559 23.89 -15.43 38.18
CA ASP A 559 23.81 -13.97 38.20
C ASP A 559 22.37 -13.44 38.18
N SER A 560 21.40 -14.30 38.49
CA SER A 560 19.97 -13.96 38.47
C SER A 560 19.39 -13.57 37.13
N THR A 561 19.99 -14.02 36.03
CA THR A 561 19.51 -13.76 34.67
C THR A 561 19.04 -15.07 33.99
N ILE A 562 18.22 -14.92 32.99
CA ILE A 562 17.96 -15.97 31.99
C ILE A 562 18.08 -15.40 30.60
N GLU A 563 18.73 -16.15 29.73
CA GLU A 563 18.90 -15.91 28.30
C GLU A 563 18.92 -17.29 27.67
N GLN A 564 17.79 -17.69 27.06
CA GLN A 564 17.61 -19.05 26.58
C GLN A 564 16.80 -19.06 25.28
N LEU A 565 17.38 -19.68 24.25
CA LEU A 565 16.65 -19.98 23.03
C LEU A 565 15.71 -21.16 23.26
N VAL A 566 14.43 -20.96 22.99
CA VAL A 566 13.35 -21.94 23.11
C VAL A 566 12.74 -22.23 21.75
N TRP A 567 12.78 -23.46 21.32
CA TRP A 567 12.14 -23.94 20.10
C TRP A 567 10.73 -24.40 20.38
N VAL A 568 9.83 -24.09 19.48
CA VAL A 568 8.43 -24.51 19.50
C VAL A 568 8.16 -25.32 18.24
N ASN A 569 7.49 -26.44 18.39
CA ASN A 569 7.14 -27.36 17.31
C ASN A 569 5.64 -27.64 17.36
N PHE A 570 5.00 -27.66 16.21
CA PHE A 570 3.62 -28.07 16.03
C PHE A 570 3.57 -29.46 15.39
N HIS A 571 3.03 -30.45 16.10
CA HIS A 571 2.94 -31.84 15.65
C HIS A 571 1.47 -32.32 15.73
N PRO A 572 0.66 -32.02 14.70
CA PRO A 572 -0.73 -32.48 14.65
C PRO A 572 -0.80 -34.02 14.56
N THR A 573 -1.74 -34.63 15.27
CA THR A 573 -1.94 -36.10 15.26
C THR A 573 -2.73 -36.58 14.06
N LYS A 574 -3.34 -35.67 13.33
CA LYS A 574 -4.11 -35.93 12.10
C LYS A 574 -4.04 -34.69 11.19
N LYS A 575 -4.21 -34.91 9.91
CA LYS A 575 -4.44 -33.85 8.95
C LYS A 575 -5.64 -33.02 9.40
N ASN A 576 -5.48 -31.73 9.51
CA ASN A 576 -6.53 -30.83 9.91
C ASN A 576 -6.47 -29.59 9.02
N CYS A 577 -7.54 -29.31 8.33
CA CYS A 577 -7.65 -28.12 7.45
C CYS A 577 -8.01 -26.87 8.23
N SER A 578 -8.29 -26.96 9.51
CA SER A 578 -8.52 -25.86 10.42
C SER A 578 -7.31 -25.65 11.32
N ASP A 579 -7.07 -24.39 11.64
CA ASP A 579 -6.00 -23.97 12.54
C ASP A 579 -6.20 -24.51 13.95
N THR A 580 -5.10 -24.88 14.57
CA THR A 580 -5.05 -25.28 15.97
C THR A 580 -4.53 -24.14 16.82
N LYS A 581 -5.37 -23.59 17.69
CA LYS A 581 -4.99 -22.50 18.61
C LYS A 581 -4.59 -23.07 19.97
N ALA A 582 -3.51 -22.53 20.52
CA ALA A 582 -3.04 -22.85 21.88
C ALA A 582 -2.42 -21.62 22.53
N THR A 583 -2.05 -21.73 23.77
CA THR A 583 -1.30 -20.71 24.52
C THR A 583 -0.07 -21.35 25.15
N LEU A 584 1.08 -20.72 24.98
CA LEU A 584 2.29 -20.99 25.75
C LEU A 584 2.27 -20.11 27.00
N LEU A 585 2.21 -20.69 28.15
CA LEU A 585 2.37 -19.99 29.44
C LEU A 585 3.82 -20.16 29.93
N ILE A 586 4.48 -19.06 30.19
CA ILE A 586 5.80 -18.98 30.79
C ILE A 586 5.64 -18.34 32.16
N SER A 587 6.04 -19.02 33.22
CA SER A 587 5.83 -18.58 34.60
C SER A 587 7.11 -18.67 35.42
N ALA A 588 7.48 -17.57 36.06
CA ALA A 588 8.56 -17.47 37.03
C ALA A 588 8.09 -16.64 38.21
N GLN A 589 8.23 -17.14 39.41
CA GLN A 589 7.93 -16.44 40.68
C GLN A 589 6.82 -15.34 40.59
N THR A 590 7.21 -14.11 40.29
CA THR A 590 6.31 -12.95 40.20
C THR A 590 6.04 -12.46 38.77
N ALA A 591 6.74 -13.03 37.76
CA ALA A 591 6.60 -12.66 36.34
C ALA A 591 5.99 -13.80 35.54
N SER A 592 5.10 -13.47 34.58
CA SER A 592 4.54 -14.45 33.64
C SER A 592 4.31 -13.85 32.28
N ILE A 593 4.42 -14.68 31.22
CA ILE A 593 4.12 -14.35 29.84
C ILE A 593 3.07 -15.36 29.34
N SER A 594 2.08 -14.87 28.62
CA SER A 594 1.09 -15.68 27.91
C SER A 594 1.19 -15.41 26.42
N MET A 595 1.73 -16.38 25.66
CA MET A 595 2.01 -16.24 24.22
C MET A 595 1.04 -17.09 23.40
N PRO A 596 0.25 -16.52 22.49
CA PRO A 596 -0.58 -17.27 21.57
C PRO A 596 0.25 -18.13 20.61
N LEU A 597 -0.20 -19.37 20.40
CA LEU A 597 0.34 -20.29 19.42
C LEU A 597 -0.74 -20.63 18.37
N LEU A 598 -0.37 -20.58 17.10
CA LEU A 598 -1.22 -20.95 15.99
C LEU A 598 -0.51 -22.03 15.15
N GLY A 599 -1.14 -23.18 15.03
CA GLY A 599 -0.61 -24.30 14.26
C GLY A 599 -1.43 -24.53 13.00
N HIS A 600 -0.79 -24.41 11.84
CA HIS A 600 -1.36 -24.72 10.54
C HIS A 600 -0.94 -26.13 10.12
N SER A 601 -1.89 -26.94 9.67
CA SER A 601 -1.59 -28.21 9.03
C SER A 601 -2.12 -28.19 7.59
N PRO A 602 -1.47 -27.38 6.72
CA PRO A 602 -1.93 -27.21 5.36
C PRO A 602 -1.72 -28.50 4.54
N ARG A 603 -2.24 -28.48 3.36
CA ARG A 603 -2.02 -29.51 2.34
C ARG A 603 -0.53 -29.59 1.96
N PRO A 604 -0.05 -30.78 1.53
CA PRO A 604 1.34 -30.97 1.12
C PRO A 604 1.80 -30.10 -0.03
N THR A 605 0.88 -29.56 -0.83
CA THR A 605 1.20 -28.80 -2.06
C THR A 605 0.22 -27.67 -2.31
N TYR A 606 0.75 -26.50 -2.66
CA TYR A 606 -0.01 -25.42 -3.27
C TYR A 606 0.00 -25.58 -4.79
N VAL A 607 -1.16 -25.57 -5.41
CA VAL A 607 -1.29 -25.55 -6.87
C VAL A 607 -1.31 -24.09 -7.33
N TYR A 608 -0.35 -23.74 -8.16
CA TYR A 608 -0.29 -22.39 -8.74
C TYR A 608 -1.10 -22.30 -10.02
N ALA A 609 -1.56 -21.10 -10.39
CA ALA A 609 -2.20 -20.85 -11.66
C ALA A 609 -1.36 -21.43 -12.82
N PRO A 610 -1.96 -22.21 -13.74
CA PRO A 610 -1.24 -22.80 -14.86
C PRO A 610 -0.60 -21.71 -15.73
N THR A 611 0.59 -21.95 -16.27
CA THR A 611 1.20 -21.07 -17.26
C THR A 611 0.67 -21.38 -18.65
N THR A 612 -0.16 -20.50 -19.21
CA THR A 612 -0.64 -20.63 -20.60
C THR A 612 0.52 -20.46 -21.61
N LEU A 613 0.42 -21.16 -22.72
CA LEU A 613 1.37 -21.15 -23.83
C LEU A 613 0.65 -20.66 -25.10
N LYS A 614 1.38 -20.22 -26.11
CA LYS A 614 0.80 -19.85 -27.40
C LYS A 614 0.01 -21.02 -28.00
N ALA A 615 -1.15 -20.72 -28.55
CA ALA A 615 -1.98 -21.68 -29.27
C ALA A 615 -1.27 -22.25 -30.50
N GLN A 616 -1.63 -23.46 -30.88
CA GLN A 616 -1.13 -24.14 -32.06
C GLN A 616 -2.29 -24.65 -32.96
N GLN A 617 -1.95 -25.11 -34.15
CA GLN A 617 -2.90 -25.70 -35.08
C GLN A 617 -4.12 -24.80 -35.32
N ILE A 618 -3.86 -23.50 -35.54
CA ILE A 618 -4.91 -22.51 -35.78
C ILE A 618 -5.47 -22.74 -37.19
N THR A 619 -6.78 -22.97 -37.25
CA THR A 619 -7.56 -23.17 -38.50
C THR A 619 -8.65 -22.12 -38.59
N PRO A 620 -9.47 -22.10 -39.66
CA PRO A 620 -10.64 -21.25 -39.71
C PRO A 620 -11.70 -21.50 -38.66
N SER A 621 -11.76 -22.73 -38.09
CA SER A 621 -12.80 -23.12 -37.17
C SER A 621 -12.29 -23.78 -35.88
N SER A 622 -10.98 -23.77 -35.64
CA SER A 622 -10.39 -24.40 -34.45
C SER A 622 -9.02 -23.82 -34.07
N PHE A 623 -8.62 -24.04 -32.85
CA PHE A 623 -7.22 -23.95 -32.43
C PHE A 623 -6.94 -24.87 -31.23
N THR A 624 -5.68 -25.17 -30.98
CA THR A 624 -5.24 -25.94 -29.81
C THR A 624 -4.76 -24.99 -28.71
N ALA A 625 -5.53 -24.87 -27.64
CA ALA A 625 -5.11 -24.19 -26.39
C ALA A 625 -4.05 -25.05 -25.68
N ARG A 626 -3.06 -24.39 -25.05
CA ARG A 626 -1.93 -25.10 -24.42
C ARG A 626 -1.51 -24.42 -23.13
N TRP A 627 -1.04 -25.22 -22.17
CA TRP A 627 -0.49 -24.74 -20.90
C TRP A 627 0.55 -25.70 -20.34
N LYS A 628 1.38 -25.25 -19.42
CA LYS A 628 2.33 -26.10 -18.70
C LYS A 628 1.59 -26.95 -17.68
N LYS A 629 2.07 -28.16 -17.49
CA LYS A 629 1.62 -29.01 -16.38
C LYS A 629 1.88 -28.30 -15.06
N VAL A 630 0.91 -28.36 -14.15
CA VAL A 630 1.06 -28.04 -12.75
C VAL A 630 1.10 -29.37 -12.01
N ASP A 631 2.14 -29.59 -11.20
CA ASP A 631 2.26 -30.81 -10.43
C ASP A 631 1.13 -30.83 -9.38
N ASP A 632 0.57 -32.02 -9.14
CA ASP A 632 -0.53 -32.26 -8.21
C ASP A 632 -1.88 -31.56 -8.56
N ALA A 633 -2.00 -30.95 -9.73
CA ALA A 633 -3.30 -30.53 -10.25
C ALA A 633 -4.17 -31.74 -10.60
N GLU A 634 -5.38 -31.80 -10.04
CA GLU A 634 -6.31 -32.91 -10.29
C GLU A 634 -7.32 -32.59 -11.42
N MET A 635 -7.61 -31.34 -11.66
CA MET A 635 -8.49 -30.90 -12.73
C MET A 635 -8.05 -29.56 -13.28
N TYR A 636 -8.13 -29.38 -14.61
CA TYR A 636 -7.97 -28.09 -15.25
C TYR A 636 -9.31 -27.59 -15.77
N TYR A 637 -9.52 -26.28 -15.68
CA TYR A 637 -10.70 -25.61 -16.23
C TYR A 637 -10.27 -24.57 -17.25
N LEU A 638 -10.84 -24.62 -18.44
CA LEU A 638 -10.50 -23.74 -19.55
C LEU A 638 -11.60 -22.71 -19.73
N THR A 639 -11.30 -21.46 -19.51
CA THR A 639 -12.17 -20.32 -19.83
C THR A 639 -11.83 -19.80 -21.20
N VAL A 640 -12.83 -19.63 -22.07
CA VAL A 640 -12.68 -19.17 -23.47
C VAL A 640 -13.73 -18.11 -23.77
N TYR A 641 -13.29 -16.98 -24.31
CA TYR A 641 -14.19 -15.86 -24.59
C TYR A 641 -13.75 -15.02 -25.80
N GLN A 642 -14.65 -14.19 -26.29
CA GLN A 642 -14.41 -13.12 -27.27
C GLN A 642 -14.61 -11.77 -26.59
N MET A 643 -13.88 -10.76 -27.04
CA MET A 643 -14.13 -9.35 -26.71
C MET A 643 -14.65 -8.65 -27.94
N ASN A 644 -15.84 -8.07 -27.86
CA ASN A 644 -16.51 -7.36 -28.92
C ASN A 644 -16.67 -5.87 -28.56
N GLU A 645 -17.06 -5.06 -29.55
CA GLU A 645 -17.53 -3.71 -29.28
C GLU A 645 -18.84 -3.78 -28.47
N GLY A 646 -18.98 -2.99 -27.43
CA GLY A 646 -20.11 -2.99 -26.50
C GLY A 646 -19.68 -2.96 -25.06
N THR A 647 -20.59 -3.22 -24.15
CA THR A 647 -20.34 -3.24 -22.71
C THR A 647 -20.88 -4.53 -22.08
N THR A 648 -20.30 -4.93 -20.95
CA THR A 648 -20.82 -6.03 -20.12
C THR A 648 -20.97 -5.56 -18.69
N ASP A 649 -22.15 -5.77 -18.12
CA ASP A 649 -22.41 -5.50 -16.69
C ASP A 649 -22.15 -6.76 -15.85
N TYR A 650 -21.34 -6.61 -14.83
CA TYR A 650 -21.10 -7.59 -13.77
C TYR A 650 -21.82 -7.12 -12.51
N VAL A 651 -22.84 -7.86 -12.11
CA VAL A 651 -23.72 -7.48 -11.00
C VAL A 651 -23.54 -8.43 -9.83
N GLN A 652 -23.39 -7.88 -8.61
CA GLN A 652 -23.29 -8.64 -7.36
C GLN A 652 -24.30 -8.11 -6.33
N SER A 653 -25.16 -8.98 -5.83
CA SER A 653 -26.22 -8.68 -4.85
C SER A 653 -25.92 -9.20 -3.43
N PHE A 654 -24.78 -9.84 -3.20
CA PHE A 654 -24.30 -10.32 -1.88
C PHE A 654 -25.23 -11.27 -1.10
N GLU A 655 -26.19 -11.93 -1.75
CA GLU A 655 -27.22 -12.76 -1.08
C GLU A 655 -26.65 -13.97 -0.33
N ASP A 656 -25.51 -14.50 -0.73
CA ASP A 656 -24.85 -15.69 -0.17
C ASP A 656 -23.43 -15.41 0.36
N PHE A 657 -23.06 -14.14 0.57
CA PHE A 657 -21.73 -13.74 1.08
C PHE A 657 -21.53 -14.02 2.59
N ASN A 658 -22.41 -14.78 3.20
CA ASN A 658 -22.23 -15.31 4.56
C ASN A 658 -21.33 -16.56 4.63
N ASP A 659 -20.81 -17.02 3.49
CA ASP A 659 -19.93 -18.17 3.34
C ASP A 659 -18.73 -17.80 2.47
N PHE A 660 -17.52 -17.92 3.00
CA PHE A 660 -16.26 -17.61 2.28
C PHE A 660 -16.07 -18.48 1.02
N ALA A 661 -16.60 -19.72 1.00
CA ALA A 661 -16.54 -20.54 -0.21
C ALA A 661 -17.42 -19.95 -1.31
N LYS A 662 -18.60 -19.44 -0.96
CA LYS A 662 -19.50 -18.76 -1.90
C LYS A 662 -18.91 -17.45 -2.42
N ILE A 663 -18.28 -16.67 -1.56
CA ILE A 663 -17.56 -15.44 -1.96
C ILE A 663 -16.53 -15.77 -3.05
N ARG A 664 -15.71 -16.81 -2.83
CA ARG A 664 -14.72 -17.26 -3.82
C ARG A 664 -15.35 -17.86 -5.09
N GLU A 665 -16.51 -18.54 -4.99
CA GLU A 665 -17.23 -19.03 -6.18
C GLU A 665 -17.67 -17.88 -7.10
N HIS A 666 -17.96 -16.70 -6.54
CA HIS A 666 -18.24 -15.49 -7.31
C HIS A 666 -16.97 -14.80 -7.85
N GLY A 667 -15.78 -15.33 -7.56
CA GLY A 667 -14.49 -14.73 -7.95
C GLY A 667 -14.06 -13.56 -7.07
N TRP A 668 -14.76 -13.33 -5.95
CA TRP A 668 -14.45 -12.26 -5.01
C TRP A 668 -13.58 -12.78 -3.87
N GLU A 669 -12.86 -11.86 -3.24
CA GLU A 669 -12.12 -12.12 -2.00
C GLU A 669 -12.67 -11.25 -0.87
N SER A 670 -12.68 -11.77 0.35
CA SER A 670 -13.09 -11.00 1.53
C SER A 670 -12.46 -11.55 2.80
N ASN A 671 -12.16 -10.68 3.75
CA ASN A 671 -11.81 -11.06 5.12
C ASN A 671 -13.03 -11.04 6.07
N THR A 672 -14.20 -10.61 5.58
CA THR A 672 -15.47 -10.64 6.32
C THR A 672 -16.54 -11.41 5.56
N ASN A 673 -17.39 -12.12 6.25
CA ASN A 673 -18.58 -12.79 5.71
C ASN A 673 -19.85 -12.35 6.45
N LEU A 674 -19.83 -11.19 7.07
CA LEU A 674 -20.97 -10.63 7.77
C LEU A 674 -21.99 -10.09 6.77
N ILE A 675 -23.23 -10.45 6.97
CA ILE A 675 -24.36 -9.97 6.18
C ILE A 675 -25.41 -9.30 7.08
N THR A 676 -26.22 -8.43 6.49
CA THR A 676 -27.34 -7.78 7.17
C THR A 676 -28.62 -7.93 6.37
N THR A 677 -29.75 -8.05 7.06
CA THR A 677 -31.09 -7.97 6.49
C THR A 677 -31.78 -6.64 6.81
N SER A 678 -31.14 -5.83 7.67
CA SER A 678 -31.75 -4.60 8.19
C SER A 678 -31.70 -3.43 7.21
N ALA A 679 -30.75 -3.46 6.27
CA ALA A 679 -30.61 -2.47 5.19
C ALA A 679 -30.03 -3.17 3.94
N LYS A 680 -30.66 -2.96 2.80
CA LYS A 680 -30.32 -3.57 1.50
C LYS A 680 -30.89 -2.74 0.36
N ALA A 681 -30.31 -2.83 -0.81
CA ALA A 681 -30.79 -2.18 -2.03
C ALA A 681 -31.73 -3.10 -2.82
N ASP A 682 -31.34 -4.36 -2.98
CA ASP A 682 -32.13 -5.38 -3.65
C ASP A 682 -32.15 -6.69 -2.83
N GLY A 683 -32.83 -7.71 -3.32
CA GLY A 683 -32.86 -9.02 -2.69
C GLY A 683 -33.29 -9.04 -1.23
N SER A 684 -32.65 -9.89 -0.42
CA SER A 684 -32.96 -10.12 0.98
C SER A 684 -31.86 -9.72 1.95
N ARG A 685 -30.62 -9.55 1.46
CA ARG A 685 -29.41 -9.36 2.27
C ARG A 685 -28.47 -8.36 1.61
N ALA A 686 -27.55 -7.83 2.40
CA ALA A 686 -26.43 -7.00 1.97
C ALA A 686 -25.17 -7.40 2.73
N LEU A 687 -24.00 -7.17 2.18
CA LEU A 687 -22.73 -7.31 2.90
C LEU A 687 -22.68 -6.28 4.04
N TYR A 688 -22.14 -6.66 5.19
CA TYR A 688 -22.06 -5.81 6.37
C TYR A 688 -20.61 -5.58 6.79
N PHE A 689 -20.10 -4.41 6.54
CA PHE A 689 -18.84 -3.92 7.08
C PHE A 689 -19.07 -3.43 8.50
N LYS A 690 -18.56 -4.13 9.49
CA LYS A 690 -18.79 -3.88 10.91
C LYS A 690 -17.51 -3.55 11.68
N ASN A 691 -16.44 -4.26 11.39
CA ASN A 691 -15.19 -4.14 12.12
C ASN A 691 -14.19 -3.30 11.33
N LEU A 692 -13.35 -2.56 12.03
CA LEU A 692 -12.21 -1.86 11.41
C LEU A 692 -11.36 -2.86 10.62
N GLY A 693 -11.09 -2.54 9.35
CA GLY A 693 -10.34 -3.41 8.46
C GLY A 693 -11.16 -4.47 7.73
N ASP A 694 -12.49 -4.54 7.92
CA ASP A 694 -13.35 -5.37 7.06
C ASP A 694 -13.14 -4.97 5.59
N GLN A 695 -12.86 -5.94 4.73
CA GLN A 695 -12.46 -5.71 3.34
C GLN A 695 -13.10 -6.69 2.38
N VAL A 696 -13.46 -6.22 1.21
CA VAL A 696 -13.88 -7.06 0.07
C VAL A 696 -13.21 -6.59 -1.22
N THR A 697 -12.80 -7.54 -2.04
CA THR A 697 -12.15 -7.30 -3.34
C THR A 697 -12.96 -8.00 -4.43
N THR A 698 -13.23 -7.30 -5.54
CA THR A 698 -13.96 -7.87 -6.69
C THR A 698 -13.13 -8.90 -7.45
N GLU A 699 -13.77 -9.66 -8.32
CA GLU A 699 -13.06 -10.41 -9.36
C GLU A 699 -12.22 -9.45 -10.25
N THR A 700 -11.19 -9.98 -10.89
CA THR A 700 -10.45 -9.25 -11.92
C THR A 700 -11.17 -9.33 -13.26
N TYR A 701 -11.70 -8.21 -13.73
CA TYR A 701 -12.48 -8.15 -14.96
C TYR A 701 -11.61 -8.36 -16.20
N PRO A 702 -12.10 -9.02 -17.25
CA PRO A 702 -11.32 -9.36 -18.43
C PRO A 702 -10.99 -8.18 -19.35
N SER A 703 -11.68 -7.05 -19.25
CA SER A 703 -11.36 -5.79 -19.94
C SER A 703 -11.47 -4.61 -18.99
N ALA A 704 -11.00 -3.44 -19.42
CA ALA A 704 -11.08 -2.22 -18.63
C ALA A 704 -12.52 -1.93 -18.20
N VAL A 705 -12.70 -1.56 -16.95
CA VAL A 705 -13.99 -1.13 -16.40
C VAL A 705 -14.20 0.34 -16.72
N SER A 706 -15.30 0.65 -17.36
CA SER A 706 -15.68 2.03 -17.71
C SER A 706 -16.58 2.68 -16.67
N LYS A 707 -17.20 1.87 -15.81
CA LYS A 707 -18.08 2.38 -14.74
C LYS A 707 -18.21 1.38 -13.61
N ILE A 708 -18.31 1.88 -12.36
CA ILE A 708 -18.86 1.12 -11.24
C ILE A 708 -20.00 1.88 -10.59
N SER A 709 -20.93 1.15 -10.00
CA SER A 709 -21.92 1.69 -9.07
C SER A 709 -22.16 0.70 -7.93
N PHE A 710 -22.44 1.22 -6.75
CA PHE A 710 -22.83 0.40 -5.60
C PHE A 710 -23.69 1.21 -4.65
N TRP A 711 -24.54 0.50 -3.93
CA TRP A 711 -25.37 1.09 -2.90
C TRP A 711 -24.76 0.87 -1.51
N TYR A 712 -24.97 1.84 -0.61
CA TYR A 712 -24.56 1.73 0.78
C TYR A 712 -25.54 2.43 1.71
N ASN A 713 -25.60 1.96 2.96
CA ASN A 713 -26.42 2.53 4.01
C ASN A 713 -25.72 2.43 5.36
N ALA A 714 -25.42 3.56 5.96
CA ALA A 714 -24.85 3.63 7.28
C ALA A 714 -25.88 3.28 8.37
N PHE A 715 -25.49 2.54 9.37
CA PHE A 715 -26.33 2.33 10.55
C PHE A 715 -26.22 3.53 11.49
N THR A 716 -27.29 3.76 12.28
CA THR A 716 -27.29 4.91 13.20
C THR A 716 -26.28 4.74 14.31
N SER A 717 -25.46 5.74 14.54
CA SER A 717 -24.46 5.82 15.59
C SER A 717 -24.76 6.98 16.54
N PRO A 718 -24.33 6.90 17.80
CA PRO A 718 -24.42 8.04 18.73
C PRO A 718 -23.46 9.20 18.35
N ILE A 719 -22.51 8.97 17.45
CA ILE A 719 -21.61 9.98 16.88
C ILE A 719 -21.94 10.22 15.41
N ASP A 720 -21.81 11.46 14.94
CA ASP A 720 -22.19 11.81 13.57
C ASP A 720 -21.29 11.16 12.52
N THR A 721 -19.99 11.10 12.74
CA THR A 721 -19.04 10.41 11.86
C THR A 721 -19.02 8.93 12.23
N ILE A 722 -19.43 8.07 11.29
CA ILE A 722 -19.55 6.62 11.50
C ILE A 722 -18.28 5.91 11.08
N GLY A 723 -17.57 6.41 10.05
CA GLY A 723 -16.34 5.84 9.55
C GLY A 723 -16.03 6.24 8.11
N VAL A 724 -15.02 5.59 7.54
CA VAL A 724 -14.55 5.84 6.18
C VAL A 724 -14.52 4.54 5.39
N MET A 725 -15.15 4.53 4.22
CA MET A 725 -14.97 3.48 3.21
C MET A 725 -13.86 3.89 2.26
N GLU A 726 -12.74 3.21 2.30
CA GLU A 726 -11.66 3.35 1.32
C GLU A 726 -11.94 2.48 0.11
N ILE A 727 -11.73 3.03 -1.08
CA ILE A 727 -11.90 2.35 -2.35
C ILE A 727 -10.56 2.38 -3.07
N GLU A 728 -10.02 1.22 -3.36
CA GLU A 728 -8.83 1.06 -4.16
C GLU A 728 -9.17 0.40 -5.50
N VAL A 729 -8.36 0.67 -6.51
CA VAL A 729 -8.52 0.15 -7.86
C VAL A 729 -7.22 -0.53 -8.33
N TYR A 730 -7.35 -1.64 -9.04
CA TYR A 730 -6.25 -2.38 -9.65
C TYR A 730 -6.19 -2.08 -11.15
N ASP A 731 -5.06 -1.59 -11.67
CA ASP A 731 -4.88 -1.24 -13.08
C ASP A 731 -4.35 -2.38 -13.95
N GLY A 732 -4.18 -3.56 -13.36
CA GLY A 732 -3.57 -4.73 -14.00
C GLY A 732 -2.11 -4.96 -13.56
N SER A 733 -1.52 -4.04 -12.80
CA SER A 733 -0.17 -4.10 -12.24
C SER A 733 -0.19 -3.86 -10.73
N ASP A 734 -0.78 -2.75 -10.30
CA ASP A 734 -0.73 -2.28 -8.93
C ASP A 734 -2.09 -1.83 -8.40
N TRP A 735 -2.23 -1.81 -7.07
CA TRP A 735 -3.38 -1.26 -6.38
C TRP A 735 -3.16 0.22 -6.10
N MET A 736 -4.16 1.05 -6.40
CA MET A 736 -4.13 2.50 -6.19
C MET A 736 -5.38 2.95 -5.46
N LEU A 737 -5.24 3.95 -4.59
CA LEU A 737 -6.40 4.58 -3.96
C LEU A 737 -7.24 5.31 -5.02
N LEU A 738 -8.52 4.96 -5.11
CA LEU A 738 -9.50 5.64 -5.96
C LEU A 738 -10.21 6.74 -5.19
N ASP A 739 -10.77 6.44 -4.02
CA ASP A 739 -11.57 7.38 -3.23
C ASP A 739 -11.70 6.95 -1.77
N ARG A 740 -12.17 7.87 -0.94
CA ARG A 740 -12.56 7.66 0.46
C ARG A 740 -13.90 8.29 0.73
N ILE A 741 -14.92 7.50 0.95
CA ILE A 741 -16.26 7.98 1.29
C ILE A 741 -16.39 8.12 2.79
N LEU A 742 -16.52 9.36 3.27
CA LEU A 742 -16.83 9.62 4.67
C LEU A 742 -18.30 9.26 4.95
N MET A 743 -18.51 8.36 5.90
CA MET A 743 -19.83 7.89 6.30
C MET A 743 -20.31 8.61 7.57
N SER A 744 -21.56 9.04 7.53
CA SER A 744 -22.22 9.74 8.65
C SER A 744 -23.63 9.21 8.89
N ASN A 745 -24.30 9.68 9.92
CA ASN A 745 -25.71 9.38 10.14
C ASN A 745 -26.64 9.83 9.00
N GLN A 746 -26.17 10.68 8.09
CA GLN A 746 -26.87 11.11 6.89
C GLN A 746 -26.64 10.18 5.68
N SER A 747 -25.65 9.31 5.73
CA SER A 747 -25.32 8.36 4.66
C SER A 747 -26.33 7.20 4.61
N LYS A 748 -27.60 7.52 4.29
CA LYS A 748 -28.74 6.58 4.25
C LYS A 748 -29.19 6.35 2.83
N GLN A 749 -29.25 5.07 2.40
CA GLN A 749 -29.70 4.67 1.08
C GLN A 749 -29.01 5.44 -0.05
N CYS A 750 -27.70 5.56 0.05
CA CYS A 750 -26.89 6.28 -0.93
C CYS A 750 -26.44 5.35 -2.06
N THR A 751 -26.21 5.91 -3.25
CA THR A 751 -25.58 5.20 -4.36
C THR A 751 -24.35 5.97 -4.80
N ALA A 752 -23.21 5.32 -4.81
CA ALA A 752 -21.98 5.85 -5.41
C ALA A 752 -21.90 5.44 -6.89
N ASN A 753 -21.39 6.33 -7.72
CA ASN A 753 -21.16 6.08 -9.14
C ASN A 753 -19.81 6.68 -9.55
N TYR A 754 -19.00 5.89 -10.27
CA TYR A 754 -17.72 6.32 -10.80
C TYR A 754 -17.66 5.94 -12.28
N ASP A 755 -17.34 6.90 -13.12
CA ASP A 755 -17.10 6.70 -14.55
C ASP A 755 -15.60 6.84 -14.83
N PHE A 756 -15.03 5.92 -15.63
CA PHE A 756 -13.59 5.83 -15.87
C PHE A 756 -13.27 5.95 -17.37
N ASP A 757 -12.11 6.53 -17.67
CA ASP A 757 -11.51 6.43 -19.00
C ASP A 757 -10.93 5.01 -19.18
N GLU A 758 -11.21 4.40 -20.32
CA GLU A 758 -10.73 3.05 -20.66
C GLU A 758 -9.20 2.96 -20.70
N ALA A 759 -8.52 4.08 -20.96
CA ALA A 759 -7.05 4.16 -20.95
C ALA A 759 -6.43 3.89 -19.58
N LEU A 760 -7.19 4.08 -18.49
CA LEU A 760 -6.75 3.80 -17.13
C LEU A 760 -6.66 2.29 -16.83
N ASN A 761 -7.27 1.45 -17.67
CA ASN A 761 -7.23 -0.02 -17.60
C ASN A 761 -7.59 -0.62 -16.23
N TYR A 762 -8.51 -0.01 -15.50
CA TYR A 762 -8.97 -0.52 -14.21
C TYR A 762 -9.64 -1.88 -14.34
N ARG A 763 -9.21 -2.86 -13.53
CA ARG A 763 -9.56 -4.27 -13.70
C ARG A 763 -10.17 -4.93 -12.45
N ALA A 764 -9.98 -4.36 -11.26
CA ALA A 764 -10.58 -4.84 -10.01
C ALA A 764 -10.72 -3.69 -9.02
N PHE A 765 -11.54 -3.86 -8.00
CA PHE A 765 -11.81 -2.86 -6.97
C PHE A 765 -11.76 -3.51 -5.59
N ARG A 766 -11.23 -2.76 -4.61
CA ARG A 766 -11.15 -3.18 -3.22
C ARG A 766 -11.82 -2.12 -2.35
N PHE A 767 -12.65 -2.57 -1.43
CA PHE A 767 -13.39 -1.73 -0.49
C PHE A 767 -12.95 -2.11 0.92
N THR A 768 -12.44 -1.14 1.68
CA THR A 768 -11.93 -1.35 3.04
C THR A 768 -12.60 -0.41 4.02
N TRP A 769 -13.09 -0.94 5.14
CA TRP A 769 -13.64 -0.15 6.23
C TRP A 769 -12.52 0.29 7.17
N LEU A 770 -12.15 1.58 7.14
CA LEU A 770 -10.99 2.10 7.86
C LEU A 770 -11.28 2.60 9.27
N ASP A 771 -12.51 3.07 9.52
CA ASP A 771 -12.91 3.59 10.83
C ASP A 771 -14.39 3.28 11.04
N ASN A 772 -14.74 2.75 12.19
CA ASN A 772 -16.09 2.26 12.41
C ASN A 772 -16.93 3.12 13.36
N GLY A 773 -16.42 4.18 13.97
CA GLY A 773 -17.22 5.05 14.86
C GLY A 773 -18.25 4.32 15.75
N GLY A 774 -18.18 2.99 15.79
CA GLY A 774 -19.07 2.09 16.54
C GLY A 774 -20.27 1.52 15.78
N SER A 775 -20.51 1.78 14.49
CA SER A 775 -21.77 1.35 13.82
C SER A 775 -21.52 0.66 12.50
N GLY A 776 -20.82 0.60 11.65
CA GLY A 776 -20.73 -0.08 10.36
C GLY A 776 -21.75 0.32 9.29
N ILE A 777 -21.63 -0.26 8.10
CA ILE A 777 -22.47 0.01 6.94
C ILE A 777 -22.93 -1.27 6.25
N ALA A 778 -24.10 -1.18 5.60
CA ALA A 778 -24.54 -2.15 4.61
C ALA A 778 -24.02 -1.72 3.22
N PHE A 779 -23.54 -2.68 2.42
CA PHE A 779 -23.02 -2.51 1.07
C PHE A 779 -23.70 -3.50 0.14
N ASP A 780 -24.25 -3.03 -0.99
CA ASP A 780 -25.12 -3.84 -1.83
C ASP A 780 -25.19 -3.36 -3.28
N ALA A 781 -25.82 -4.15 -4.14
CA ALA A 781 -26.13 -3.84 -5.54
C ALA A 781 -24.91 -3.28 -6.30
N PHE A 782 -23.77 -3.95 -6.14
CA PHE A 782 -22.57 -3.57 -6.87
C PHE A 782 -22.71 -3.93 -8.35
N THR A 783 -22.35 -3.02 -9.23
CA THR A 783 -22.27 -3.23 -10.66
C THR A 783 -20.97 -2.66 -11.20
N ALA A 784 -20.23 -3.46 -11.98
CA ALA A 784 -19.12 -3.02 -12.79
C ALA A 784 -19.45 -3.19 -14.27
N THR A 785 -19.31 -2.12 -15.06
CA THR A 785 -19.52 -2.14 -16.51
C THR A 785 -18.17 -2.11 -17.21
N THR A 786 -17.85 -3.13 -18.00
CA THR A 786 -16.61 -3.15 -18.79
C THR A 786 -16.82 -2.42 -20.13
N SER A 787 -15.72 -1.89 -20.67
CA SER A 787 -15.72 -1.16 -21.96
C SER A 787 -15.84 -2.05 -23.19
N GLN A 788 -15.86 -3.37 -23.02
CA GLN A 788 -16.03 -4.34 -24.10
C GLN A 788 -17.07 -5.39 -23.71
N GLU A 789 -17.87 -5.82 -24.69
CA GLU A 789 -18.77 -6.96 -24.51
C GLU A 789 -17.94 -8.25 -24.44
N ILE A 790 -18.05 -8.99 -23.33
CA ILE A 790 -17.38 -10.27 -23.14
C ILE A 790 -18.36 -11.40 -23.42
N LYS A 791 -18.11 -12.11 -24.50
CA LYS A 791 -18.91 -13.29 -24.87
C LYS A 791 -18.15 -14.56 -24.54
N TYR A 792 -18.55 -15.23 -23.46
CA TYR A 792 -17.96 -16.51 -23.07
C TYR A 792 -18.45 -17.63 -23.98
N LEU A 793 -17.51 -18.49 -24.40
CA LEU A 793 -17.81 -19.81 -24.96
C LEU A 793 -17.81 -20.84 -23.84
N TYR A 794 -16.89 -20.69 -22.89
CA TYR A 794 -16.79 -21.48 -21.67
C TYR A 794 -16.31 -20.57 -20.55
N LYS A 795 -16.97 -20.60 -19.38
CA LYS A 795 -16.60 -19.82 -18.19
C LYS A 795 -16.41 -20.73 -16.98
N GLY A 796 -15.35 -20.49 -16.19
CA GLY A 796 -15.11 -21.19 -14.94
C GLY A 796 -15.05 -22.70 -15.12
N ARG A 797 -15.92 -23.43 -14.43
CA ARG A 797 -15.93 -24.92 -14.40
C ARG A 797 -16.68 -25.59 -15.56
N GLU A 798 -17.19 -24.87 -16.53
CA GLU A 798 -17.98 -25.43 -17.64
C GLU A 798 -17.17 -26.39 -18.53
N LEU A 799 -15.86 -26.13 -18.70
CA LEU A 799 -14.98 -26.97 -19.49
C LEU A 799 -13.86 -27.54 -18.60
N ALA A 800 -14.09 -28.71 -18.02
CA ALA A 800 -13.16 -29.46 -17.20
C ALA A 800 -12.30 -30.41 -18.05
N ILE A 801 -11.01 -30.45 -17.76
CA ILE A 801 -10.02 -31.28 -18.48
C ILE A 801 -9.18 -32.05 -17.43
N GLU A 802 -9.30 -33.40 -17.50
CA GLU A 802 -8.52 -34.28 -16.63
C GLU A 802 -7.02 -34.28 -16.98
N PRO A 803 -6.10 -34.26 -15.99
CA PRO A 803 -4.69 -34.44 -16.24
C PRO A 803 -4.39 -35.80 -16.88
N SER A 804 -3.78 -35.82 -18.04
CA SER A 804 -3.30 -37.07 -18.64
C SER A 804 -1.94 -37.51 -18.08
N ALA A 805 -1.70 -38.80 -17.89
CA ALA A 805 -0.43 -39.32 -17.43
C ALA A 805 0.66 -39.11 -18.50
N GLY A 806 1.60 -38.21 -18.26
CA GLY A 806 2.82 -37.97 -19.05
C GLY A 806 2.84 -36.63 -19.79
N GLY A 807 4.00 -36.01 -19.85
CA GLY A 807 4.26 -34.77 -20.55
C GLY A 807 4.32 -33.54 -19.63
N SER A 808 5.10 -32.54 -20.03
CA SER A 808 5.24 -31.26 -19.32
C SER A 808 4.27 -30.17 -19.80
N THR A 809 3.42 -30.49 -20.77
CA THR A 809 2.47 -29.56 -21.41
C THR A 809 1.16 -30.26 -21.67
N PHE A 810 0.06 -29.62 -21.30
CA PHE A 810 -1.29 -30.02 -21.65
C PHE A 810 -1.81 -29.21 -22.83
N SER A 811 -2.78 -29.77 -23.53
CA SER A 811 -3.42 -29.11 -24.65
C SER A 811 -4.88 -29.56 -24.80
N TYR A 812 -5.71 -28.65 -25.30
CA TYR A 812 -7.11 -28.92 -25.64
C TYR A 812 -7.46 -28.29 -27.00
N VAL A 813 -8.12 -29.05 -27.85
CA VAL A 813 -8.54 -28.55 -29.18
C VAL A 813 -9.92 -27.94 -29.07
N LEU A 814 -10.00 -26.64 -29.28
CA LEU A 814 -11.25 -25.90 -29.39
C LEU A 814 -11.70 -25.93 -30.84
N THR A 815 -12.97 -26.28 -31.10
CA THR A 815 -13.55 -26.40 -32.42
C THR A 815 -14.88 -25.66 -32.52
N GLY A 816 -15.47 -25.56 -33.71
CA GLY A 816 -16.73 -24.85 -33.93
C GLY A 816 -16.62 -23.34 -33.86
N LEU A 817 -15.39 -22.80 -33.97
CA LEU A 817 -15.10 -21.39 -33.91
C LEU A 817 -15.42 -20.68 -35.23
N GLN A 818 -15.64 -19.37 -35.18
CA GLN A 818 -15.82 -18.54 -36.37
C GLN A 818 -14.46 -18.21 -37.00
N SER A 819 -14.38 -18.15 -38.33
CA SER A 819 -13.19 -17.75 -39.08
C SER A 819 -12.93 -16.25 -38.89
N GLU A 820 -11.66 -15.84 -39.03
CA GLU A 820 -11.20 -14.46 -38.86
C GLU A 820 -11.68 -13.80 -37.56
N SER A 821 -11.88 -14.60 -36.49
CA SER A 821 -12.41 -14.17 -35.22
C SER A 821 -11.36 -14.30 -34.11
N THR A 822 -11.31 -13.31 -33.22
CA THR A 822 -10.36 -13.31 -32.11
C THR A 822 -11.00 -13.91 -30.87
N TYR A 823 -10.29 -14.84 -30.26
CA TYR A 823 -10.63 -15.51 -29.03
C TYR A 823 -9.53 -15.29 -27.99
N TYR A 824 -9.90 -15.40 -26.73
CA TYR A 824 -8.97 -15.42 -25.58
C TYR A 824 -9.20 -16.69 -24.79
N TYR A 825 -8.13 -17.30 -24.26
CA TYR A 825 -8.27 -18.41 -23.34
C TYR A 825 -7.37 -18.27 -22.12
N GLN A 826 -7.85 -18.75 -21.00
CA GLN A 826 -7.20 -18.79 -19.68
C GLN A 826 -7.46 -20.15 -19.06
N VAL A 827 -6.62 -20.58 -18.13
CA VAL A 827 -6.69 -21.89 -17.48
C VAL A 827 -6.57 -21.72 -15.97
N GLN A 828 -7.41 -22.41 -15.24
CA GLN A 828 -7.32 -22.62 -13.79
C GLN A 828 -7.10 -24.10 -13.51
N CYS A 829 -6.64 -24.47 -12.32
CA CYS A 829 -6.62 -25.87 -11.90
C CYS A 829 -7.04 -26.01 -10.44
N THR A 830 -7.47 -27.22 -10.09
CA THR A 830 -7.78 -27.57 -8.70
C THR A 830 -6.86 -28.67 -8.22
N ASP A 831 -6.63 -28.68 -6.91
CA ASP A 831 -6.18 -29.85 -6.17
C ASP A 831 -7.39 -30.45 -5.44
N LEU A 832 -7.59 -31.76 -5.53
CA LEU A 832 -8.57 -32.49 -4.73
C LEU A 832 -7.86 -33.15 -3.57
N ASP A 833 -7.85 -32.50 -2.43
CA ASP A 833 -7.51 -33.22 -1.22
C ASP A 833 -8.76 -33.81 -0.58
N LYS A 834 -8.87 -35.13 -0.60
CA LYS A 834 -9.98 -35.86 0.02
C LYS A 834 -10.04 -35.58 1.53
N GLY A 835 -10.83 -34.57 1.90
CA GLY A 835 -11.08 -34.19 3.28
C GLY A 835 -10.87 -32.71 3.61
N CYS A 836 -10.47 -31.89 2.66
CA CYS A 836 -10.43 -30.45 2.74
C CYS A 836 -11.27 -29.82 1.63
N GLU A 837 -11.60 -28.53 1.74
CA GLU A 837 -12.28 -27.82 0.65
C GLU A 837 -11.41 -27.78 -0.60
N GLU A 838 -12.05 -27.95 -1.76
CA GLU A 838 -11.41 -27.86 -3.06
C GLU A 838 -10.89 -26.43 -3.28
N HIS A 839 -9.61 -26.28 -3.54
CA HIS A 839 -9.01 -24.99 -3.87
C HIS A 839 -8.90 -24.83 -5.39
N LEU A 840 -9.50 -23.76 -5.93
CA LEU A 840 -9.37 -23.35 -7.32
C LEU A 840 -8.30 -22.25 -7.41
N THR A 841 -7.33 -22.43 -8.30
CA THR A 841 -6.28 -21.41 -8.51
C THR A 841 -6.84 -20.16 -9.20
N ASP A 842 -6.07 -19.09 -9.18
CA ASP A 842 -6.34 -17.94 -10.05
C ASP A 842 -6.35 -18.34 -11.54
N LEU A 843 -6.99 -17.51 -12.37
CA LEU A 843 -6.90 -17.62 -13.81
C LEU A 843 -5.48 -17.31 -14.31
N SER A 844 -4.97 -18.11 -15.21
CA SER A 844 -3.70 -17.81 -15.90
C SER A 844 -3.79 -16.51 -16.72
N ALA A 845 -2.65 -15.97 -17.15
CA ALA A 845 -2.62 -14.88 -18.11
C ALA A 845 -3.39 -15.26 -19.40
N PRO A 846 -4.22 -14.35 -19.98
CA PRO A 846 -5.00 -14.62 -21.17
C PRO A 846 -4.12 -14.75 -22.42
N VAL A 847 -4.42 -15.71 -23.28
CA VAL A 847 -3.77 -15.89 -24.56
C VAL A 847 -4.71 -15.51 -25.68
N LYS A 848 -4.36 -14.49 -26.45
CA LYS A 848 -5.07 -14.03 -27.63
C LYS A 848 -4.79 -14.96 -28.81
N VAL A 849 -5.85 -15.40 -29.52
CA VAL A 849 -5.78 -16.28 -30.71
C VAL A 849 -6.76 -15.76 -31.74
N THR A 850 -6.30 -15.56 -32.97
CA THR A 850 -7.19 -15.22 -34.10
C THR A 850 -7.22 -16.39 -35.07
N THR A 851 -8.43 -16.91 -35.36
CA THR A 851 -8.65 -17.95 -36.37
C THR A 851 -8.30 -17.41 -37.76
N ILE A 852 -7.77 -18.28 -38.61
CA ILE A 852 -7.39 -17.85 -39.95
C ILE A 852 -8.60 -17.72 -40.88
N LYS A 853 -8.40 -17.06 -42.02
CA LYS A 853 -9.43 -16.94 -43.06
C LYS A 853 -9.73 -18.28 -43.70
N GLY A 854 -11.03 -18.64 -43.74
CA GLY A 854 -11.48 -19.77 -44.54
C GLY A 854 -11.45 -19.43 -46.03
N THR A 855 -10.81 -20.24 -46.87
CA THR A 855 -10.91 -20.09 -48.30
C THR A 855 -12.16 -20.81 -48.76
N SER A 856 -12.82 -20.34 -49.83
CA SER A 856 -14.04 -20.96 -50.39
C SER A 856 -13.82 -22.39 -50.90
N GLU A 857 -12.56 -22.85 -50.99
CA GLU A 857 -12.17 -24.22 -51.34
C GLU A 857 -12.06 -25.12 -50.07
N ASP A 858 -11.80 -24.58 -48.88
CA ASP A 858 -11.65 -25.36 -47.65
C ASP A 858 -12.99 -25.96 -47.17
N GLY A 859 -14.12 -25.34 -47.51
CA GLY A 859 -15.44 -25.91 -47.22
C GLY A 859 -15.75 -27.21 -48.01
N LYS A 860 -15.01 -27.52 -49.10
CA LYS A 860 -15.10 -28.75 -49.81
C LYS A 860 -14.09 -29.81 -49.38
N HIS A 861 -12.96 -29.43 -48.83
CA HIS A 861 -11.92 -30.37 -48.32
C HIS A 861 -12.19 -30.92 -46.93
N LEU A 862 -12.96 -30.24 -46.08
CA LEU A 862 -13.44 -30.81 -44.80
C LEU A 862 -14.51 -31.90 -45.00
N ALA A 863 -15.02 -32.04 -46.20
CA ALA A 863 -15.98 -33.12 -46.59
C ALA A 863 -15.30 -34.43 -47.03
N VAL A 864 -13.97 -34.50 -47.07
CA VAL A 864 -13.25 -35.73 -47.47
C VAL A 864 -12.83 -36.48 -46.23
N GLY A 865 -13.71 -37.36 -45.75
CA GLY A 865 -13.32 -38.45 -44.88
C GLY A 865 -13.92 -38.53 -43.47
N TYR A 866 -14.78 -37.58 -43.05
CA TYR A 866 -15.53 -37.75 -41.81
C TYR A 866 -16.92 -38.32 -42.09
N ASP A 867 -17.13 -39.56 -41.65
CA ASP A 867 -18.48 -40.14 -41.52
C ASP A 867 -19.32 -39.28 -40.58
N ALA A 868 -20.65 -39.33 -40.66
CA ALA A 868 -21.57 -38.48 -39.89
C ALA A 868 -21.38 -38.50 -38.38
N ILE A 869 -20.60 -39.48 -37.90
CA ILE A 869 -20.25 -39.67 -36.49
C ILE A 869 -18.79 -40.16 -36.39
N ASN A 870 -18.02 -39.66 -35.47
CA ASN A 870 -16.63 -40.04 -35.21
C ASN A 870 -16.29 -40.02 -33.71
N TYR A 871 -15.27 -40.78 -33.27
CA TYR A 871 -14.75 -40.79 -31.90
C TYR A 871 -13.34 -40.24 -31.89
N ASN A 872 -13.09 -39.29 -31.00
CA ASN A 872 -11.75 -38.79 -30.74
C ASN A 872 -11.20 -39.41 -29.43
N PRO A 873 -10.24 -40.33 -29.52
CA PRO A 873 -9.68 -40.99 -28.33
C PRO A 873 -8.84 -40.06 -27.40
N ALA A 874 -8.30 -38.96 -27.95
CA ALA A 874 -7.53 -38.03 -27.15
C ALA A 874 -8.42 -37.12 -26.26
N GLN A 875 -9.68 -36.98 -26.61
CA GLN A 875 -10.66 -36.15 -25.89
C GLN A 875 -11.81 -36.97 -25.31
N HIS A 876 -11.80 -38.29 -25.47
CA HIS A 876 -12.92 -39.18 -25.11
C HIS A 876 -14.29 -38.61 -25.50
N ALA A 877 -14.41 -38.13 -26.71
CA ALA A 877 -15.62 -37.44 -27.20
C ALA A 877 -16.12 -37.98 -28.54
N ILE A 878 -17.43 -37.97 -28.71
CA ILE A 878 -18.10 -38.25 -29.99
C ILE A 878 -18.30 -36.92 -30.71
N TYR A 879 -17.98 -36.93 -31.99
CA TYR A 879 -18.16 -35.82 -32.93
C TYR A 879 -19.25 -36.14 -33.92
N LEU A 880 -20.17 -35.20 -34.12
CA LEU A 880 -21.22 -35.27 -35.15
C LEU A 880 -20.93 -34.24 -36.23
N THR A 881 -21.28 -34.56 -37.47
CA THR A 881 -21.28 -33.58 -38.58
C THR A 881 -22.57 -32.76 -38.62
N GLU A 882 -23.64 -33.26 -38.04
CA GLU A 882 -24.92 -32.59 -37.94
C GLU A 882 -25.60 -32.99 -36.64
N ALA A 883 -26.19 -32.06 -35.92
CA ALA A 883 -26.92 -32.26 -34.69
C ALA A 883 -28.27 -31.56 -34.77
N LYS A 884 -29.35 -32.31 -34.51
CA LYS A 884 -30.72 -31.81 -34.52
C LYS A 884 -31.43 -32.22 -33.23
N ASP A 885 -32.29 -31.34 -32.73
CA ASP A 885 -33.14 -31.65 -31.60
C ASP A 885 -34.06 -32.86 -31.94
N GLY A 886 -34.17 -33.77 -30.95
CA GLY A 886 -34.93 -35.03 -31.11
C GLY A 886 -34.08 -36.21 -31.59
N ASP A 887 -32.85 -36.02 -31.98
CA ASP A 887 -31.88 -37.09 -32.21
C ASP A 887 -31.32 -37.61 -30.90
N TYR A 888 -30.73 -38.81 -30.91
CA TYR A 888 -30.08 -39.43 -29.79
C TYR A 888 -28.81 -40.15 -30.22
N LEU A 889 -27.76 -40.12 -29.35
CA LEU A 889 -26.62 -41.01 -29.46
C LEU A 889 -26.87 -42.24 -28.56
N TYR A 890 -26.91 -43.44 -29.17
CA TYR A 890 -27.05 -44.71 -28.45
C TYR A 890 -25.71 -45.41 -28.44
N PHE A 891 -25.28 -45.79 -27.23
CA PHE A 891 -24.04 -46.50 -26.99
C PHE A 891 -24.33 -47.97 -26.62
N PHE A 892 -23.66 -48.87 -27.28
CA PHE A 892 -23.79 -50.33 -27.07
C PHE A 892 -22.46 -50.93 -26.65
N ASP A 893 -22.51 -51.97 -25.85
CA ASP A 893 -21.33 -52.82 -25.56
C ASP A 893 -20.98 -53.69 -26.74
N ASN A 894 -19.87 -54.46 -26.61
CA ASN A 894 -19.43 -55.37 -27.68
C ASN A 894 -20.38 -56.58 -27.95
N ALA A 895 -21.34 -56.83 -27.05
CA ALA A 895 -22.35 -57.84 -27.19
C ALA A 895 -23.64 -57.29 -27.81
N GLY A 896 -23.75 -56.00 -28.09
CA GLY A 896 -24.91 -55.30 -28.63
C GLY A 896 -25.91 -54.84 -27.57
N GLY A 897 -25.60 -54.94 -26.30
CA GLY A 897 -26.42 -54.41 -25.21
C GLY A 897 -26.34 -52.90 -25.13
N LEU A 898 -27.48 -52.21 -24.97
CA LEU A 898 -27.51 -50.76 -24.80
C LEU A 898 -26.93 -50.39 -23.43
N VAL A 899 -25.88 -49.60 -23.45
CA VAL A 899 -25.16 -49.17 -22.21
C VAL A 899 -25.59 -47.78 -21.78
N TYR A 900 -25.76 -46.88 -22.78
CA TYR A 900 -26.08 -45.47 -22.51
C TYR A 900 -26.73 -44.78 -23.72
N GLN A 901 -27.46 -43.68 -23.45
CA GLN A 901 -28.00 -42.82 -24.49
C GLN A 901 -27.85 -41.35 -24.08
N ILE A 902 -27.52 -40.48 -25.04
CA ILE A 902 -27.43 -39.04 -24.88
C ILE A 902 -28.37 -38.36 -25.85
N PRO A 903 -29.27 -37.43 -25.44
CA PRO A 903 -30.05 -36.62 -26.38
C PRO A 903 -29.09 -35.71 -27.14
N VAL A 904 -29.32 -35.55 -28.45
CA VAL A 904 -28.59 -34.62 -29.28
C VAL A 904 -29.27 -33.27 -29.19
N VAL A 905 -28.53 -32.22 -28.98
CA VAL A 905 -29.00 -30.84 -28.92
C VAL A 905 -28.63 -30.16 -30.24
N GLU A 906 -29.54 -29.39 -30.80
CA GLU A 906 -29.32 -28.68 -32.05
C GLU A 906 -28.05 -27.80 -32.01
N ASN A 907 -27.21 -27.90 -33.03
CA ASN A 907 -25.92 -27.24 -33.15
C ASN A 907 -24.82 -27.65 -32.15
N VAL A 908 -25.05 -28.60 -31.25
CA VAL A 908 -23.99 -29.21 -30.42
C VAL A 908 -23.37 -30.39 -31.16
N LEU A 909 -22.14 -30.22 -31.65
CA LEU A 909 -21.47 -31.23 -32.49
C LEU A 909 -20.49 -32.12 -31.73
N ILE A 910 -20.22 -31.85 -30.45
CA ILE A 910 -19.24 -32.56 -29.62
C ILE A 910 -19.91 -33.07 -28.35
N TYR A 911 -19.80 -34.35 -28.11
CA TYR A 911 -20.38 -35.03 -26.94
C TYR A 911 -19.26 -35.71 -26.13
N PRO A 912 -18.75 -35.10 -25.06
CA PRO A 912 -17.78 -35.70 -24.15
C PRO A 912 -18.37 -36.94 -23.45
N LEU A 913 -17.60 -37.99 -23.40
CA LEU A 913 -18.00 -39.23 -22.72
C LEU A 913 -17.52 -39.18 -21.28
N GLY A 914 -18.41 -38.89 -20.33
CA GLY A 914 -18.11 -38.84 -18.90
C GLY A 914 -17.68 -40.21 -18.32
N VAL A 915 -16.71 -40.18 -17.44
CA VAL A 915 -15.97 -41.31 -16.83
C VAL A 915 -16.84 -42.32 -16.07
N ALA A 916 -18.11 -42.00 -15.77
CA ALA A 916 -18.93 -42.79 -14.85
C ALA A 916 -19.61 -44.02 -15.46
N ARG A 917 -19.61 -44.18 -16.79
CA ARG A 917 -20.40 -45.23 -17.47
C ARG A 917 -19.64 -46.06 -18.53
N PHE A 918 -18.40 -45.70 -18.82
CA PHE A 918 -17.58 -46.43 -19.76
C PHE A 918 -16.33 -47.01 -19.04
N GLU A 919 -16.01 -48.27 -19.31
CA GLU A 919 -14.85 -48.94 -18.69
C GLU A 919 -13.63 -48.82 -19.58
N LYS A 920 -12.52 -48.32 -19.04
CA LYS A 920 -11.26 -48.13 -19.76
C LYS A 920 -10.76 -49.45 -20.39
N GLY A 921 -10.43 -49.38 -21.68
CA GLY A 921 -9.97 -50.51 -22.45
C GLY A 921 -11.07 -51.38 -23.03
N LYS A 922 -12.34 -51.13 -22.74
CA LYS A 922 -13.46 -51.84 -23.38
C LYS A 922 -13.86 -51.21 -24.71
N ILE A 923 -14.48 -52.07 -25.56
CA ILE A 923 -14.96 -51.68 -26.87
C ILE A 923 -16.45 -51.35 -26.80
N TYR A 924 -16.77 -50.20 -27.33
CA TYR A 924 -18.15 -49.72 -27.43
C TYR A 924 -18.50 -49.38 -28.90
N MET A 925 -19.79 -49.41 -29.21
CA MET A 925 -20.33 -48.94 -30.45
C MET A 925 -21.29 -47.79 -30.21
N VAL A 926 -21.22 -46.73 -30.99
CA VAL A 926 -22.15 -45.59 -30.92
C VAL A 926 -22.85 -45.39 -32.25
N GLN A 927 -24.12 -45.10 -32.18
CA GLN A 927 -24.98 -44.83 -33.36
C GLN A 927 -25.87 -43.61 -33.08
N GLN A 928 -25.93 -42.68 -34.03
CA GLN A 928 -26.88 -41.57 -33.95
C GLN A 928 -28.25 -42.04 -34.46
N ALA A 929 -29.26 -41.88 -33.61
CA ALA A 929 -30.65 -42.13 -33.95
C ALA A 929 -31.32 -40.83 -34.36
N VAL A 930 -31.86 -40.80 -35.59
CA VAL A 930 -32.57 -39.63 -36.14
C VAL A 930 -34.05 -39.69 -35.72
N ASN A 931 -34.51 -38.59 -35.07
CA ASN A 931 -35.85 -38.52 -34.46
C ASN A 931 -36.17 -39.72 -33.54
N GLY A 932 -35.19 -40.13 -32.74
CA GLY A 932 -35.29 -41.23 -31.79
C GLY A 932 -35.39 -42.64 -32.41
N LYS A 933 -35.25 -42.78 -33.75
CA LYS A 933 -35.33 -44.07 -34.43
C LYS A 933 -33.97 -44.55 -34.93
N LEU A 934 -33.54 -45.72 -34.51
CA LEU A 934 -32.37 -46.43 -35.03
C LEU A 934 -32.75 -47.02 -36.41
N GLY A 935 -32.10 -46.56 -37.47
CA GLY A 935 -32.31 -47.02 -38.84
C GLY A 935 -31.13 -47.82 -39.42
N ARG A 936 -31.37 -48.75 -40.28
CA ARG A 936 -30.32 -49.58 -40.94
C ARG A 936 -29.35 -48.75 -41.81
N LYS A 937 -29.66 -47.49 -42.10
CA LYS A 937 -28.85 -46.59 -42.90
C LYS A 937 -28.01 -45.61 -42.02
N ASN A 938 -28.22 -45.60 -40.70
CA ASN A 938 -27.48 -44.74 -39.80
C ASN A 938 -26.09 -45.34 -39.57
N LYS A 939 -25.05 -44.59 -39.85
CA LYS A 939 -23.68 -44.99 -39.60
C LYS A 939 -23.46 -45.15 -38.11
N TRP A 940 -22.65 -46.08 -37.75
CA TRP A 940 -22.21 -46.35 -36.40
C TRP A 940 -20.71 -46.58 -36.41
N ILE A 941 -20.05 -46.20 -35.30
CA ILE A 941 -18.64 -46.39 -35.14
C ILE A 941 -18.37 -47.29 -33.94
N LYS A 942 -17.25 -47.98 -34.01
CA LYS A 942 -16.70 -48.79 -32.93
C LYS A 942 -15.49 -48.05 -32.35
N PHE A 943 -15.42 -47.90 -31.03
CA PHE A 943 -14.31 -47.27 -30.38
C PHE A 943 -13.88 -47.99 -29.12
N VAL A 944 -12.64 -47.77 -28.68
CA VAL A 944 -12.11 -48.25 -27.40
C VAL A 944 -12.09 -47.07 -26.47
N TYR A 945 -12.78 -47.20 -25.33
CA TYR A 945 -12.79 -46.13 -24.32
C TYR A 945 -11.59 -46.17 -23.44
#